data_f2d9d5188c28a47dac289636e3282002
#
_entry.id   f2d9d5188c28a47dac289636e3282002
#
_cell.length_a   1.000
_cell.length_b   1.000
_cell.length_c   1.000
_cell.angle_alpha   90.00
_cell.angle_beta   90.00
_cell.angle_gamma   90.00
#
_symmetry.space_group_name_H-M   'P 1'
#
loop_
_entity.id
_entity.type
_entity.pdbx_description
1 polymer ?
#
loop_
_entity_poly.entity_id
_entity_poly.type
_entity_poly.pdbx_seq_one_letter_code
_entity_poly.pdbx_strand_id
1 'polypeptide(L)'
;MGKHKTLLLIDGHALAFREYYALERTGMKTSSGQPTWAVFGFFKAVFDLLKSSKIKTDAIAVTFDVSHHTFRVDKYEKYKSNRQQMPDNMRSQMDLIYDGLRAFSIPIYTKEGYEADDVIGTISKKACELGHKVLILTGDQDAFQLIDKNGCVKVILPSKGELKEYGWEEVHQKLGVYPDQIIDYKALRGDTSDCIPGIHGIGEKTAQTLLKDYGNLENVLAHIDDITQKSLKTKLETGVEDAKLSYFLATIIRDLEIDFNFETAKVELPDIAKVTEYLKQMQFHGFIKNINQILSTFSPEFHVEEPATTAYQVQPAKNKTNSNEMQLGLFEQAVSAEINKNDESFSCKLVTNIDDLKDLCAALSKQKLIALNIKSEYKNAVESRLIGISVAYKDGLNFEDNALSGGSGDIQAFYIPLRNSTTPILSYDDVLSKLKPLLESADIKKTTCDVKNDYNVLKTFDIDLNGVCFDVQLASYIKNPSRRHDLDIQSIENIDHVVSQFASPVDIKKEKLTLENVNIDKVMAAVCDEAYTIINLTSYWIEQLQDDELKVLDDIELPLSKVLARMEQNGVAIDDEYLNELSTSMQIKIRQIESNIFTLSGSNFNVNSPKQVSEVLFDKLGLKTKKRKKSTGAEVLEELAEENEVARLILEHRKLSKLKSTYTDALPALISLKDNRIHTTFNQTVTATGRLSSSNPNLQNIPARTEAGNKIRAAFVPKDRENSLILSADYSQIELRLLAHISKDKHLIEAFNHDVDVHTLTASKVFEVPISKVTKAMRIRAKAVNFGIIYGQSKYGLAKALGISNSEAEDFINKYFETYPNIKLYMEATVQQALEHGFVETVFGRRRYLKAELESPNGMIREFAKRAAINQPIQGTAADLMKIAMVDFEKKLEERNLKSKMIMQVHDELVVETLKSELDEVTNLVRQSMELNQPLSVPLVVDINTGETWKE
;
A
#
# COMPACT_ATOMS: atom_id res chain seq x y z
N MET A 1 -40.59 23.44 30.71
CA MET A 1 -39.97 22.11 30.51
C MET A 1 -38.74 22.33 29.59
N GLY A 2 -37.55 22.31 30.16
CA GLY A 2 -36.34 22.51 29.37
C GLY A 2 -36.19 21.37 28.37
N LYS A 3 -35.78 21.66 27.13
CA LYS A 3 -35.44 20.65 26.14
C LYS A 3 -34.36 19.74 26.73
N HIS A 4 -34.57 18.41 26.77
CA HIS A 4 -33.57 17.46 27.12
C HIS A 4 -32.37 17.61 26.13
N LYS A 5 -31.17 17.83 26.64
CA LYS A 5 -29.95 17.90 25.88
C LYS A 5 -29.28 16.53 25.80
N THR A 6 -28.49 16.26 24.80
CA THR A 6 -27.83 14.95 24.59
C THR A 6 -26.31 15.11 24.75
N LEU A 7 -25.73 14.29 25.63
CA LEU A 7 -24.28 14.11 25.80
C LEU A 7 -23.79 12.93 25.00
N LEU A 8 -22.82 13.15 24.12
CA LEU A 8 -22.05 12.09 23.49
C LEU A 8 -20.81 11.80 24.36
N LEU A 9 -20.72 10.59 24.90
CA LEU A 9 -19.62 10.15 25.75
C LEU A 9 -18.82 9.08 25.03
N ILE A 10 -17.55 9.34 24.77
CA ILE A 10 -16.68 8.49 23.93
C ILE A 10 -15.66 7.78 24.81
N ASP A 11 -15.57 6.45 24.63
CA ASP A 11 -14.43 5.67 25.09
C ASP A 11 -13.24 5.95 24.18
N GLY A 12 -12.32 6.77 24.66
CA GLY A 12 -11.19 7.27 23.87
C GLY A 12 -10.18 6.19 23.53
N HIS A 13 -9.92 5.23 24.43
CA HIS A 13 -9.03 4.13 24.11
C HIS A 13 -9.64 3.19 23.06
N ALA A 14 -10.90 2.81 23.23
CA ALA A 14 -11.57 1.93 22.26
C ALA A 14 -11.61 2.57 20.86
N LEU A 15 -11.90 3.86 20.76
CA LEU A 15 -11.89 4.59 19.50
C LEU A 15 -10.47 4.68 18.92
N ALA A 16 -9.48 5.10 19.72
CA ALA A 16 -8.11 5.29 19.27
C ALA A 16 -7.46 3.97 18.81
N PHE A 17 -7.65 2.86 19.53
CA PHE A 17 -7.15 1.54 19.12
C PHE A 17 -7.83 1.04 17.85
N ARG A 18 -9.12 1.25 17.71
CA ARG A 18 -9.83 0.89 16.50
C ARG A 18 -9.25 1.59 15.29
N GLU A 19 -9.08 2.91 15.36
CA GLU A 19 -8.54 3.71 14.27
C GLU A 19 -7.05 3.42 14.03
N TYR A 20 -6.29 3.10 15.10
CA TYR A 20 -4.93 2.65 14.97
C TYR A 20 -4.82 1.41 14.07
N TYR A 21 -5.57 0.34 14.37
CA TYR A 21 -5.51 -0.90 13.58
C TYR A 21 -6.17 -0.76 12.20
N ALA A 22 -7.19 0.08 12.08
CA ALA A 22 -7.82 0.37 10.80
C ALA A 22 -6.86 1.06 9.83
N LEU A 23 -6.08 2.02 10.34
CA LEU A 23 -5.22 2.89 9.56
C LEU A 23 -3.72 2.57 9.69
N GLU A 24 -3.31 1.54 10.46
CA GLU A 24 -1.90 1.17 10.68
C GLU A 24 -1.15 0.96 9.36
N ARG A 25 -1.81 0.37 8.38
CA ARG A 25 -1.22 0.10 7.07
C ARG A 25 -0.93 1.37 6.27
N THR A 26 -1.52 2.52 6.64
CA THR A 26 -1.26 3.80 5.99
C THR A 26 0.14 4.29 6.28
N GLY A 27 0.62 4.00 7.50
CA GLY A 27 1.88 4.52 7.99
C GLY A 27 1.98 6.04 7.94
N MET A 28 0.84 6.78 7.96
CA MET A 28 0.81 8.24 7.95
C MET A 28 1.76 8.79 8.99
N LYS A 29 2.61 9.72 8.57
CA LYS A 29 3.60 10.36 9.44
C LYS A 29 3.78 11.80 9.03
N THR A 30 4.12 12.64 9.99
CA THR A 30 4.61 13.97 9.66
C THR A 30 5.95 13.89 8.92
N SER A 31 6.37 14.98 8.31
CA SER A 31 7.68 15.09 7.66
C SER A 31 8.86 14.82 8.60
N SER A 32 8.67 14.96 9.92
CA SER A 32 9.66 14.58 10.94
C SER A 32 9.64 13.09 11.29
N GLY A 33 8.74 12.28 10.70
CA GLY A 33 8.61 10.84 10.95
C GLY A 33 7.70 10.47 12.13
N GLN A 34 7.00 11.42 12.75
CA GLN A 34 6.04 11.17 13.82
C GLN A 34 4.80 10.47 13.26
N PRO A 35 4.41 9.28 13.75
CA PRO A 35 3.19 8.60 13.33
C PRO A 35 1.94 9.42 13.66
N THR A 36 0.95 9.46 12.73
CA THR A 36 -0.28 10.27 12.87
C THR A 36 -1.56 9.59 12.42
N TRP A 37 -1.51 8.33 11.95
CA TRP A 37 -2.70 7.66 11.39
C TRP A 37 -3.83 7.44 12.39
N ALA A 38 -3.53 7.06 13.66
CA ALA A 38 -4.54 6.91 14.68
C ALA A 38 -5.14 8.25 15.08
N VAL A 39 -4.32 9.31 15.08
CA VAL A 39 -4.76 10.69 15.35
C VAL A 39 -5.74 11.15 14.27
N PHE A 40 -5.40 10.93 13.01
CA PHE A 40 -6.26 11.28 11.87
C PHE A 40 -7.61 10.56 11.95
N GLY A 41 -7.60 9.23 12.10
CA GLY A 41 -8.81 8.43 12.20
C GLY A 41 -9.68 8.82 13.38
N PHE A 42 -9.07 9.07 14.53
CA PHE A 42 -9.79 9.50 15.75
C PHE A 42 -10.58 10.81 15.53
N PHE A 43 -9.91 11.85 15.02
CA PHE A 43 -10.57 13.14 14.79
C PHE A 43 -11.57 13.08 13.64
N LYS A 44 -11.27 12.33 12.59
CA LYS A 44 -12.23 12.10 11.51
C LYS A 44 -13.52 11.47 12.06
N ALA A 45 -13.42 10.40 12.84
CA ALA A 45 -14.58 9.76 13.45
C ALA A 45 -15.36 10.70 14.36
N VAL A 46 -14.69 11.56 15.14
CA VAL A 46 -15.36 12.57 15.99
C VAL A 46 -16.11 13.60 15.13
N PHE A 47 -15.49 14.12 14.08
CA PHE A 47 -16.14 15.11 13.20
C PHE A 47 -17.33 14.52 12.45
N ASP A 48 -17.20 13.29 11.97
CA ASP A 48 -18.28 12.59 11.28
C ASP A 48 -19.47 12.32 12.21
N LEU A 49 -19.22 12.01 13.48
CA LEU A 49 -20.27 11.89 14.50
C LEU A 49 -21.00 13.21 14.76
N LEU A 50 -20.27 14.31 14.86
CA LEU A 50 -20.84 15.63 15.07
C LEU A 50 -21.66 16.13 13.87
N LYS A 51 -21.28 15.73 12.64
CA LYS A 51 -22.03 16.01 11.40
C LYS A 51 -23.30 15.19 11.27
N SER A 52 -23.39 14.03 11.92
CA SER A 52 -24.47 13.07 11.71
C SER A 52 -25.83 13.62 12.13
N SER A 53 -26.77 13.68 11.19
CA SER A 53 -28.15 14.08 11.46
C SER A 53 -28.93 13.11 12.37
N LYS A 54 -28.43 11.85 12.48
CA LYS A 54 -29.03 10.81 13.33
C LYS A 54 -28.62 10.95 14.80
N ILE A 55 -27.42 11.51 15.06
CA ILE A 55 -26.88 11.64 16.41
C ILE A 55 -26.90 13.14 16.77
N LYS A 56 -28.03 13.61 17.30
CA LYS A 56 -28.11 14.97 17.84
C LYS A 56 -27.26 15.06 19.09
N THR A 57 -26.16 15.81 19.02
CA THR A 57 -25.21 16.00 20.12
C THR A 57 -25.22 17.47 20.54
N ASP A 58 -25.54 17.74 21.83
CA ASP A 58 -25.47 19.07 22.43
C ASP A 58 -24.18 19.25 23.26
N ALA A 59 -23.57 18.13 23.69
CA ALA A 59 -22.33 18.08 24.47
C ALA A 59 -21.53 16.85 24.13
N ILE A 60 -20.21 16.93 24.20
CA ILE A 60 -19.27 15.84 23.92
C ILE A 60 -18.21 15.75 25.02
N ALA A 61 -17.83 14.54 25.41
CA ALA A 61 -16.72 14.29 26.31
C ALA A 61 -16.05 12.97 25.99
N VAL A 62 -14.75 12.85 26.28
CA VAL A 62 -13.95 11.65 26.01
C VAL A 62 -13.33 11.15 27.32
N THR A 63 -13.31 9.83 27.51
CA THR A 63 -12.71 9.19 28.68
C THR A 63 -11.54 8.33 28.29
N PHE A 64 -10.55 8.22 29.18
CA PHE A 64 -9.36 7.38 28.96
C PHE A 64 -8.97 6.66 30.25
N ASP A 65 -8.34 5.49 30.10
CA ASP A 65 -7.62 4.81 31.19
C ASP A 65 -6.31 5.56 31.48
N VAL A 66 -5.98 5.79 32.74
CA VAL A 66 -4.74 6.47 33.15
C VAL A 66 -3.64 5.46 33.46
N SER A 67 -3.98 4.29 34.01
CA SER A 67 -3.04 3.31 34.52
C SER A 67 -3.52 1.88 34.29
N HIS A 68 -2.59 0.94 34.16
CA HIS A 68 -2.89 -0.49 34.17
C HIS A 68 -3.16 -1.04 35.59
N HIS A 69 -2.80 -0.28 36.62
CA HIS A 69 -3.09 -0.63 38.02
C HIS A 69 -4.45 -0.10 38.42
N THR A 70 -5.44 -0.99 38.47
CA THR A 70 -6.79 -0.68 38.87
C THR A 70 -7.20 -1.58 40.03
N PHE A 71 -8.18 -1.18 40.82
CA PHE A 71 -8.70 -1.96 41.94
C PHE A 71 -9.12 -3.40 41.53
N ARG A 72 -9.45 -3.64 40.25
CA ARG A 72 -9.77 -4.99 39.73
C ARG A 72 -8.51 -5.86 39.60
N VAL A 73 -7.42 -5.28 39.12
CA VAL A 73 -6.11 -5.99 39.04
C VAL A 73 -5.60 -6.30 40.44
N ASP A 74 -5.74 -5.38 41.38
CA ASP A 74 -5.37 -5.61 42.80
C ASP A 74 -6.16 -6.75 43.43
N LYS A 75 -7.46 -6.91 43.04
CA LYS A 75 -8.31 -7.99 43.51
C LYS A 75 -8.05 -9.33 42.83
N TYR A 76 -7.67 -9.29 41.54
CA TYR A 76 -7.43 -10.47 40.71
C TYR A 76 -6.36 -10.23 39.67
N GLU A 77 -5.13 -10.67 39.96
CA GLU A 77 -3.93 -10.45 39.15
C GLU A 77 -4.06 -10.93 37.68
N LYS A 78 -4.91 -11.93 37.43
CA LYS A 78 -5.16 -12.44 36.07
C LYS A 78 -6.14 -11.60 35.25
N TYR A 79 -6.79 -10.60 35.84
CA TYR A 79 -7.72 -9.73 35.11
C TYR A 79 -7.02 -9.00 33.96
N LYS A 80 -7.55 -9.13 32.75
CA LYS A 80 -7.00 -8.56 31.50
C LYS A 80 -5.52 -8.92 31.21
N SER A 81 -4.97 -10.00 31.83
CA SER A 81 -3.58 -10.42 31.67
C SER A 81 -3.24 -10.94 30.25
N ASN A 82 -4.25 -11.27 29.46
CA ASN A 82 -4.11 -11.68 28.05
C ASN A 82 -4.02 -10.48 27.08
N ARG A 83 -4.21 -9.24 27.54
CA ARG A 83 -4.10 -8.05 26.70
C ARG A 83 -2.66 -7.79 26.31
N GLN A 84 -2.41 -7.56 25.02
CA GLN A 84 -1.09 -7.19 24.51
C GLN A 84 -0.71 -5.78 24.97
N GLN A 85 0.58 -5.55 25.17
CA GLN A 85 1.09 -4.20 25.45
C GLN A 85 0.81 -3.27 24.25
N MET A 86 0.47 -2.02 24.57
CA MET A 86 0.27 -0.98 23.57
C MET A 86 1.52 -0.82 22.70
N PRO A 87 1.42 -0.92 21.36
CA PRO A 87 2.54 -0.70 20.45
C PRO A 87 3.18 0.67 20.65
N ASP A 88 4.51 0.78 20.51
CA ASP A 88 5.22 2.05 20.72
C ASP A 88 4.74 3.15 19.76
N ASN A 89 4.41 2.80 18.52
CA ASN A 89 3.82 3.74 17.56
C ASN A 89 2.43 4.22 17.97
N MET A 90 1.64 3.40 18.66
CA MET A 90 0.35 3.81 19.20
C MET A 90 0.53 4.75 20.39
N ARG A 91 1.44 4.42 21.30
CA ARG A 91 1.74 5.23 22.49
C ARG A 91 2.11 6.67 22.10
N SER A 92 2.98 6.83 21.10
CA SER A 92 3.38 8.17 20.62
C SER A 92 2.24 8.97 19.98
N GLN A 93 1.16 8.31 19.54
CA GLN A 93 0.00 8.97 18.96
C GLN A 93 -1.06 9.32 20.02
N MET A 94 -1.07 8.65 21.17
CA MET A 94 -2.02 8.98 22.25
C MET A 94 -1.82 10.42 22.77
N ASP A 95 -0.58 10.85 22.98
CA ASP A 95 -0.28 12.22 23.42
C ASP A 95 -0.80 13.24 22.41
N LEU A 96 -0.66 12.97 21.12
CA LEU A 96 -1.17 13.83 20.04
C LEU A 96 -2.71 13.87 20.01
N ILE A 97 -3.39 12.76 20.32
CA ILE A 97 -4.85 12.74 20.47
C ILE A 97 -5.28 13.63 21.65
N TYR A 98 -4.60 13.55 22.78
CA TYR A 98 -4.87 14.43 23.93
C TYR A 98 -4.68 15.92 23.57
N ASP A 99 -3.60 16.25 22.86
CA ASP A 99 -3.34 17.64 22.45
C ASP A 99 -4.40 18.15 21.46
N GLY A 100 -4.84 17.30 20.54
CA GLY A 100 -5.93 17.65 19.63
C GLY A 100 -7.26 17.85 20.34
N LEU A 101 -7.64 16.98 21.28
CA LEU A 101 -8.85 17.16 22.07
C LEU A 101 -8.84 18.50 22.83
N ARG A 102 -7.68 18.89 23.38
CA ARG A 102 -7.51 20.22 24.01
C ARG A 102 -7.63 21.36 23.00
N ALA A 103 -7.06 21.21 21.80
CA ALA A 103 -7.16 22.22 20.75
C ALA A 103 -8.62 22.42 20.29
N PHE A 104 -9.40 21.36 20.19
CA PHE A 104 -10.83 21.38 19.84
C PHE A 104 -11.74 21.68 21.04
N SER A 105 -11.18 21.97 22.22
CA SER A 105 -11.93 22.26 23.47
C SER A 105 -12.88 21.10 23.88
N ILE A 106 -12.53 19.85 23.55
CA ILE A 106 -13.27 18.67 23.94
C ILE A 106 -12.74 18.19 25.31
N PRO A 107 -13.56 18.15 26.37
CA PRO A 107 -13.09 17.78 27.70
C PRO A 107 -12.75 16.30 27.81
N ILE A 108 -11.68 16.03 28.55
CA ILE A 108 -11.17 14.69 28.84
C ILE A 108 -11.41 14.40 30.31
N TYR A 109 -12.04 13.25 30.60
CA TYR A 109 -12.27 12.79 31.97
C TYR A 109 -11.51 11.50 32.22
N THR A 110 -10.78 11.47 33.33
CA THR A 110 -10.00 10.32 33.78
C THR A 110 -10.07 10.19 35.31
N LYS A 111 -9.82 9.01 35.86
CA LYS A 111 -9.70 8.82 37.31
C LYS A 111 -8.63 7.77 37.59
N GLU A 112 -7.62 8.13 38.39
CA GLU A 112 -6.55 7.23 38.80
C GLU A 112 -7.09 6.05 39.63
N GLY A 113 -6.62 4.82 39.33
CA GLY A 113 -7.04 3.60 39.98
C GLY A 113 -8.35 2.99 39.43
N TYR A 114 -9.01 3.66 38.47
CA TYR A 114 -10.25 3.22 37.84
C TYR A 114 -10.11 3.17 36.30
N GLU A 115 -10.99 2.40 35.67
CA GLU A 115 -11.02 2.25 34.23
C GLU A 115 -11.91 3.32 33.56
N ALA A 116 -11.73 3.57 32.26
CA ALA A 116 -12.56 4.47 31.48
C ALA A 116 -14.06 4.13 31.59
N ASP A 117 -14.40 2.84 31.66
CA ASP A 117 -15.77 2.37 31.81
C ASP A 117 -16.43 2.87 33.14
N ASP A 118 -15.65 2.92 34.22
CA ASP A 118 -16.14 3.42 35.51
C ASP A 118 -16.37 4.94 35.46
N VAL A 119 -15.51 5.66 34.73
CA VAL A 119 -15.69 7.09 34.46
C VAL A 119 -16.93 7.33 33.61
N ILE A 120 -17.13 6.53 32.54
CA ILE A 120 -18.31 6.56 31.67
C ILE A 120 -19.58 6.28 32.50
N GLY A 121 -19.57 5.23 33.33
CA GLY A 121 -20.71 4.87 34.16
C GLY A 121 -21.11 5.99 35.13
N THR A 122 -20.11 6.64 35.75
CA THR A 122 -20.31 7.75 36.67
C THR A 122 -20.86 9.01 35.99
N ILE A 123 -20.27 9.42 34.87
CA ILE A 123 -20.73 10.60 34.12
C ILE A 123 -22.11 10.37 33.54
N SER A 124 -22.39 9.16 33.02
CA SER A 124 -23.72 8.81 32.51
C SER A 124 -24.79 8.94 33.57
N LYS A 125 -24.53 8.47 34.79
CA LYS A 125 -25.47 8.63 35.92
C LYS A 125 -25.71 10.07 36.27
N LYS A 126 -24.63 10.86 36.44
CA LYS A 126 -24.72 12.30 36.74
C LYS A 126 -25.49 13.10 35.68
N ALA A 127 -25.22 12.83 34.41
CA ALA A 127 -25.90 13.48 33.29
C ALA A 127 -27.42 13.15 33.29
N CYS A 128 -27.78 11.89 33.55
CA CYS A 128 -29.18 11.49 33.69
C CYS A 128 -29.89 12.15 34.88
N GLU A 129 -29.21 12.24 36.03
CA GLU A 129 -29.72 12.93 37.20
C GLU A 129 -29.97 14.42 36.93
N LEU A 130 -29.20 15.06 36.05
CA LEU A 130 -29.38 16.42 35.56
C LEU A 130 -30.48 16.53 34.47
N GLY A 131 -31.12 15.44 34.07
CA GLY A 131 -32.20 15.43 33.09
C GLY A 131 -31.72 15.41 31.63
N HIS A 132 -30.45 15.09 31.35
CA HIS A 132 -29.87 14.96 30.01
C HIS A 132 -29.90 13.52 29.49
N LYS A 133 -29.92 13.33 28.19
CA LYS A 133 -29.73 12.02 27.56
C LYS A 133 -28.25 11.76 27.33
N VAL A 134 -27.85 10.50 27.38
CA VAL A 134 -26.46 10.07 27.17
C VAL A 134 -26.40 9.01 26.06
N LEU A 135 -25.52 9.27 25.10
CA LEU A 135 -25.12 8.29 24.05
C LEU A 135 -23.66 7.90 24.31
N ILE A 136 -23.42 6.63 24.61
CA ILE A 136 -22.08 6.12 24.87
C ILE A 136 -21.56 5.47 23.59
N LEU A 137 -20.46 5.98 23.05
CA LEU A 137 -19.73 5.37 21.94
C LEU A 137 -18.59 4.54 22.50
N THR A 138 -18.65 3.23 22.35
CA THR A 138 -17.60 2.29 22.75
C THR A 138 -17.58 1.04 21.86
N GLY A 139 -16.48 0.30 21.82
CA GLY A 139 -16.40 -1.01 21.22
C GLY A 139 -16.79 -2.15 22.20
N ASP A 140 -16.94 -1.82 23.48
CA ASP A 140 -17.16 -2.81 24.54
C ASP A 140 -18.65 -3.03 24.85
N GLN A 141 -19.06 -4.30 24.90
CA GLN A 141 -20.42 -4.67 25.25
C GLN A 141 -20.70 -4.58 26.76
N ASP A 142 -19.69 -4.38 27.57
CA ASP A 142 -19.83 -4.22 29.02
C ASP A 142 -20.61 -2.94 29.35
N ALA A 143 -20.51 -1.92 28.52
CA ALA A 143 -21.28 -0.71 28.62
C ALA A 143 -22.82 -0.94 28.54
N PHE A 144 -23.28 -2.10 28.06
CA PHE A 144 -24.71 -2.40 28.04
C PHE A 144 -25.36 -2.41 29.43
N GLN A 145 -24.58 -2.73 30.49
CA GLN A 145 -25.06 -2.63 31.88
C GLN A 145 -25.45 -1.22 32.31
N LEU A 146 -25.01 -0.19 31.54
CA LEU A 146 -25.30 1.21 31.84
C LEU A 146 -26.64 1.69 31.29
N ILE A 147 -27.23 0.93 30.34
CA ILE A 147 -28.51 1.26 29.71
C ILE A 147 -29.66 1.11 30.73
N ASP A 148 -30.51 2.12 30.78
CA ASP A 148 -31.65 2.17 31.72
C ASP A 148 -33.00 2.00 31.03
N LYS A 149 -34.01 1.53 31.78
CA LYS A 149 -35.41 1.34 31.30
C LYS A 149 -36.07 2.62 30.82
N ASN A 150 -35.62 3.77 31.33
CA ASN A 150 -36.22 5.06 31.00
C ASN A 150 -35.67 5.65 29.69
N GLY A 151 -34.65 4.99 29.08
CA GLY A 151 -34.03 5.44 27.83
C GLY A 151 -33.20 6.68 27.96
N CYS A 152 -32.67 6.96 29.16
CA CYS A 152 -31.72 8.05 29.38
C CYS A 152 -30.38 7.74 28.78
N VAL A 153 -29.88 6.51 28.98
CA VAL A 153 -28.60 6.02 28.44
C VAL A 153 -28.84 5.05 27.31
N LYS A 154 -28.15 5.24 26.18
CA LYS A 154 -28.06 4.30 25.08
C LYS A 154 -26.60 4.09 24.69
N VAL A 155 -26.28 2.93 24.17
CA VAL A 155 -24.93 2.57 23.74
C VAL A 155 -24.89 2.46 22.23
N ILE A 156 -23.89 3.08 21.62
CA ILE A 156 -23.61 2.98 20.19
C ILE A 156 -22.41 2.05 20.02
N LEU A 157 -22.63 0.91 19.37
CA LEU A 157 -21.56 -0.02 18.98
C LEU A 157 -21.36 0.02 17.48
N PRO A 158 -20.14 0.08 17.02
CA PRO A 158 -19.80 -0.20 15.62
C PRO A 158 -20.14 -1.67 15.30
N SER A 159 -20.99 -1.92 14.32
CA SER A 159 -21.38 -3.26 13.90
C SER A 159 -21.53 -3.32 12.37
N LYS A 160 -20.73 -4.15 11.70
CA LYS A 160 -20.78 -4.43 10.26
C LYS A 160 -20.85 -3.16 9.36
N GLY A 161 -20.07 -2.14 9.71
CA GLY A 161 -20.06 -0.90 8.95
C GLY A 161 -21.18 0.09 9.26
N GLU A 162 -21.97 -0.16 10.30
CA GLU A 162 -23.03 0.73 10.79
C GLU A 162 -22.84 1.03 12.28
N LEU A 163 -23.22 2.24 12.68
CA LEU A 163 -23.37 2.57 14.09
C LEU A 163 -24.73 2.10 14.58
N LYS A 164 -24.73 0.98 15.32
CA LYS A 164 -25.96 0.44 15.84
C LYS A 164 -26.21 0.94 17.26
N GLU A 165 -27.31 1.64 17.42
CA GLU A 165 -27.80 2.09 18.73
C GLU A 165 -28.48 0.93 19.46
N TYR A 166 -28.12 0.74 20.73
CA TYR A 166 -28.69 -0.25 21.63
C TYR A 166 -29.36 0.42 22.80
N GLY A 167 -30.63 0.16 22.94
CA GLY A 167 -31.42 0.45 24.13
C GLY A 167 -31.76 -0.84 24.86
N TRP A 168 -32.76 -0.75 25.74
CA TRP A 168 -33.17 -1.85 26.63
C TRP A 168 -33.59 -3.12 25.89
N GLU A 169 -34.44 -3.00 24.89
CA GLU A 169 -34.96 -4.16 24.14
C GLU A 169 -33.94 -4.70 23.12
N GLU A 170 -33.14 -3.86 22.51
CA GLU A 170 -32.12 -4.25 21.54
C GLU A 170 -31.03 -5.10 22.20
N VAL A 171 -30.67 -4.82 23.45
CA VAL A 171 -29.74 -5.67 24.23
C VAL A 171 -30.37 -7.05 24.48
N HIS A 172 -31.61 -7.08 24.92
CA HIS A 172 -32.30 -8.36 25.14
C HIS A 172 -32.42 -9.20 23.86
N GLN A 173 -32.74 -8.58 22.73
CA GLN A 173 -32.80 -9.28 21.44
C GLN A 173 -31.42 -9.83 21.02
N LYS A 174 -30.33 -9.12 21.39
CA LYS A 174 -28.96 -9.52 21.02
C LYS A 174 -28.39 -10.60 21.95
N LEU A 175 -28.56 -10.48 23.25
CA LEU A 175 -27.88 -11.29 24.28
C LEU A 175 -28.82 -12.23 25.04
N GLY A 176 -30.13 -12.14 24.85
CA GLY A 176 -31.13 -12.95 25.57
C GLY A 176 -31.27 -12.60 27.07
N VAL A 177 -30.64 -11.48 27.49
CA VAL A 177 -30.72 -10.95 28.86
C VAL A 177 -30.92 -9.43 28.79
N TYR A 178 -31.57 -8.85 29.82
CA TYR A 178 -31.74 -7.38 29.89
C TYR A 178 -30.49 -6.67 30.41
N PRO A 179 -30.33 -5.34 30.16
CA PRO A 179 -29.21 -4.58 30.64
C PRO A 179 -28.87 -4.72 32.11
N ASP A 180 -29.87 -4.76 32.97
CA ASP A 180 -29.72 -4.98 34.42
C ASP A 180 -29.26 -6.39 34.82
N GLN A 181 -29.26 -7.33 33.89
CA GLN A 181 -28.80 -8.70 34.07
C GLN A 181 -27.41 -8.98 33.50
N ILE A 182 -26.77 -7.98 32.87
CA ILE A 182 -25.46 -8.14 32.17
C ILE A 182 -24.36 -8.57 33.15
N ILE A 183 -24.32 -7.98 34.34
CA ILE A 183 -23.35 -8.31 35.38
C ILE A 183 -23.55 -9.76 35.85
N ASP A 184 -24.81 -10.15 36.14
CA ASP A 184 -25.17 -11.50 36.55
C ASP A 184 -24.84 -12.53 35.46
N TYR A 185 -25.11 -12.17 34.20
CA TYR A 185 -24.81 -13.02 33.05
C TYR A 185 -23.31 -13.29 32.92
N LYS A 186 -22.46 -12.24 33.06
CA LYS A 186 -20.99 -12.38 33.05
C LYS A 186 -20.50 -13.11 34.30
N ALA A 187 -21.13 -12.93 35.45
CA ALA A 187 -20.77 -13.65 36.67
C ALA A 187 -20.98 -15.16 36.51
N LEU A 188 -22.05 -15.58 35.83
CA LEU A 188 -22.34 -16.99 35.57
C LEU A 188 -21.48 -17.60 34.46
N ARG A 189 -21.38 -16.91 33.30
CA ARG A 189 -20.73 -17.39 32.08
C ARG A 189 -19.22 -17.21 32.09
N GLY A 190 -18.73 -16.14 32.73
CA GLY A 190 -17.40 -15.64 32.60
C GLY A 190 -17.20 -14.77 31.33
N ASP A 191 -16.03 -14.17 31.20
CA ASP A 191 -15.58 -13.44 30.01
C ASP A 191 -14.12 -13.77 29.71
N THR A 192 -13.89 -14.46 28.60
CA THR A 192 -12.54 -14.84 28.17
C THR A 192 -11.70 -13.66 27.66
N SER A 193 -12.35 -12.58 27.19
CA SER A 193 -11.66 -11.39 26.71
C SER A 193 -10.96 -10.63 27.85
N ASP A 194 -11.60 -10.59 29.02
CA ASP A 194 -11.07 -9.89 30.19
C ASP A 194 -10.58 -10.85 31.29
N CYS A 195 -10.47 -12.14 30.97
CA CYS A 195 -10.05 -13.18 31.92
C CYS A 195 -10.96 -13.28 33.18
N ILE A 196 -12.25 -12.98 33.04
CA ILE A 196 -13.25 -13.15 34.10
C ILE A 196 -13.63 -14.63 34.15
N PRO A 197 -13.46 -15.35 35.29
CA PRO A 197 -13.55 -16.81 35.31
C PRO A 197 -14.96 -17.37 35.06
N GLY A 198 -16.00 -16.75 35.60
CA GLY A 198 -17.35 -17.33 35.62
C GLY A 198 -17.41 -18.64 36.36
N ILE A 199 -18.54 -19.33 36.28
CA ILE A 199 -18.72 -20.68 36.84
C ILE A 199 -18.30 -21.72 35.79
N HIS A 200 -17.27 -22.50 36.08
CA HIS A 200 -16.74 -23.50 35.15
C HIS A 200 -17.82 -24.46 34.59
N GLY A 201 -17.96 -24.50 33.28
CA GLY A 201 -18.90 -25.31 32.53
C GLY A 201 -20.33 -24.76 32.45
N ILE A 202 -20.55 -23.49 32.84
CA ILE A 202 -21.76 -22.74 32.52
C ILE A 202 -21.52 -21.90 31.30
N GLY A 203 -22.18 -22.20 30.20
CA GLY A 203 -22.14 -21.48 28.96
C GLY A 203 -23.31 -20.50 28.79
N GLU A 204 -23.29 -19.76 27.67
CA GLU A 204 -24.28 -18.76 27.31
C GLU A 204 -25.74 -19.16 27.54
N LYS A 205 -26.19 -20.26 26.92
CA LYS A 205 -27.59 -20.72 27.02
C LYS A 205 -28.00 -21.08 28.44
N THR A 206 -27.08 -21.67 29.21
CA THR A 206 -27.38 -22.07 30.61
C THR A 206 -27.49 -20.81 31.48
N ALA A 207 -26.60 -19.82 31.30
CA ALA A 207 -26.68 -18.55 32.02
C ALA A 207 -27.99 -17.79 31.69
N GLN A 208 -28.36 -17.71 30.40
CA GLN A 208 -29.64 -17.11 29.96
C GLN A 208 -30.85 -17.79 30.60
N THR A 209 -30.87 -19.14 30.65
CA THR A 209 -31.97 -19.90 31.26
C THR A 209 -32.05 -19.62 32.74
N LEU A 210 -30.93 -19.68 33.46
CA LEU A 210 -30.89 -19.40 34.89
C LEU A 210 -31.40 -17.97 35.21
N LEU A 211 -30.98 -16.96 34.46
CA LEU A 211 -31.43 -15.60 34.68
C LEU A 211 -32.87 -15.37 34.27
N LYS A 212 -33.40 -16.10 33.31
CA LYS A 212 -34.82 -16.10 32.96
C LYS A 212 -35.68 -16.68 34.08
N ASP A 213 -35.20 -17.75 34.70
CA ASP A 213 -35.98 -18.51 35.70
C ASP A 213 -35.88 -17.85 37.10
N TYR A 214 -34.69 -17.31 37.47
CA TYR A 214 -34.42 -16.81 38.83
C TYR A 214 -34.20 -15.28 38.88
N GLY A 215 -34.04 -14.60 37.76
CA GLY A 215 -33.95 -13.14 37.64
C GLY A 215 -32.53 -12.56 37.76
N ASN A 216 -31.80 -12.94 38.82
CA ASN A 216 -30.43 -12.45 39.08
C ASN A 216 -29.55 -13.55 39.73
N LEU A 217 -28.23 -13.28 39.81
CA LEU A 217 -27.25 -14.20 40.38
C LEU A 217 -27.55 -14.57 41.84
N GLU A 218 -27.94 -13.61 42.66
CA GLU A 218 -28.24 -13.83 44.09
C GLU A 218 -29.35 -14.87 44.26
N ASN A 219 -30.43 -14.73 43.49
CA ASN A 219 -31.53 -15.71 43.51
C ASN A 219 -31.09 -17.08 42.94
N VAL A 220 -30.29 -17.12 41.88
CA VAL A 220 -29.73 -18.38 41.36
C VAL A 220 -28.95 -19.11 42.46
N LEU A 221 -28.09 -18.37 43.17
CA LEU A 221 -27.27 -18.96 44.24
C LEU A 221 -28.12 -19.34 45.49
N ALA A 222 -29.19 -18.62 45.79
CA ALA A 222 -30.08 -18.92 46.90
C ALA A 222 -30.95 -20.15 46.64
N HIS A 223 -31.22 -20.49 45.36
CA HIS A 223 -32.12 -21.60 44.97
C HIS A 223 -31.36 -22.77 44.30
N ILE A 224 -30.05 -22.92 44.57
CA ILE A 224 -29.26 -24.04 44.04
C ILE A 224 -29.89 -25.40 44.37
N ASP A 225 -30.52 -25.53 45.56
CA ASP A 225 -31.16 -26.76 46.00
C ASP A 225 -32.40 -27.15 45.17
N ASP A 226 -33.06 -26.18 44.55
CA ASP A 226 -34.25 -26.39 43.72
C ASP A 226 -33.89 -26.86 42.30
N ILE A 227 -32.62 -26.85 41.94
CA ILE A 227 -32.16 -27.26 40.61
C ILE A 227 -32.11 -28.79 40.52
N THR A 228 -32.99 -29.35 39.70
CA THR A 228 -33.16 -30.80 39.53
C THR A 228 -32.02 -31.49 38.78
N GLN A 229 -31.32 -30.76 37.91
CA GLN A 229 -30.19 -31.27 37.10
C GLN A 229 -28.92 -31.38 37.95
N LYS A 230 -28.58 -32.57 38.41
CA LYS A 230 -27.44 -32.85 39.33
C LYS A 230 -26.12 -32.20 38.86
N SER A 231 -25.80 -32.31 37.57
CA SER A 231 -24.54 -31.79 37.05
C SER A 231 -24.50 -30.24 37.06
N LEU A 232 -25.62 -29.55 36.85
CA LEU A 232 -25.72 -28.10 36.93
C LEU A 232 -25.67 -27.65 38.40
N LYS A 233 -26.38 -28.36 39.29
CA LYS A 233 -26.34 -28.11 40.74
C LYS A 233 -24.91 -28.18 41.27
N THR A 234 -24.14 -29.21 40.95
CA THR A 234 -22.77 -29.38 41.42
C THR A 234 -21.84 -28.24 40.89
N LYS A 235 -22.03 -27.81 39.63
CA LYS A 235 -21.27 -26.69 39.06
C LYS A 235 -21.55 -25.37 39.81
N LEU A 236 -22.80 -25.10 40.11
CA LEU A 236 -23.21 -23.92 40.88
C LEU A 236 -22.66 -23.95 42.29
N GLU A 237 -22.78 -25.09 43.00
CA GLU A 237 -22.22 -25.25 44.33
C GLU A 237 -20.70 -25.02 44.40
N THR A 238 -19.97 -25.57 43.45
CA THR A 238 -18.51 -25.43 43.41
C THR A 238 -18.02 -24.08 42.90
N GLY A 239 -18.86 -23.36 42.15
CA GLY A 239 -18.49 -22.10 41.47
C GLY A 239 -18.95 -20.83 42.18
N VAL A 240 -19.48 -20.89 43.40
CA VAL A 240 -20.04 -19.73 44.12
C VAL A 240 -19.04 -18.60 44.28
N GLU A 241 -17.81 -18.89 44.68
CA GLU A 241 -16.76 -17.86 44.88
C GLU A 241 -16.27 -17.30 43.56
N ASP A 242 -16.16 -18.13 42.53
CA ASP A 242 -15.80 -17.66 41.17
C ASP A 242 -16.90 -16.76 40.61
N ALA A 243 -18.17 -17.05 40.85
CA ALA A 243 -19.28 -16.20 40.45
C ALA A 243 -19.29 -14.85 41.16
N LYS A 244 -19.04 -14.83 42.48
CA LYS A 244 -18.92 -13.58 43.26
C LYS A 244 -17.74 -12.72 42.81
N LEU A 245 -16.58 -13.36 42.56
CA LEU A 245 -15.41 -12.68 42.01
C LEU A 245 -15.71 -12.10 40.63
N SER A 246 -16.35 -12.89 39.77
CA SER A 246 -16.71 -12.48 38.40
C SER A 246 -17.73 -11.35 38.42
N TYR A 247 -18.69 -11.36 39.30
CA TYR A 247 -19.64 -10.27 39.51
C TYR A 247 -18.94 -8.98 39.89
N PHE A 248 -18.00 -9.03 40.84
CA PHE A 248 -17.18 -7.88 41.24
C PHE A 248 -16.35 -7.32 40.07
N LEU A 249 -15.69 -8.20 39.31
CA LEU A 249 -14.83 -7.79 38.17
C LEU A 249 -15.67 -7.20 37.02
N ALA A 250 -16.86 -7.72 36.74
CA ALA A 250 -17.74 -7.27 35.66
C ALA A 250 -18.48 -5.96 35.98
N THR A 251 -18.57 -5.57 37.27
CA THR A 251 -19.36 -4.39 37.68
C THR A 251 -18.68 -3.10 37.35
N ILE A 252 -19.33 -2.22 36.57
CA ILE A 252 -18.90 -0.83 36.32
C ILE A 252 -19.33 0.06 37.49
N ILE A 253 -18.37 0.80 38.06
CA ILE A 253 -18.62 1.75 39.15
C ILE A 253 -19.31 3.00 38.59
N ARG A 254 -20.32 3.51 39.33
CA ARG A 254 -21.17 4.62 38.86
C ARG A 254 -21.26 5.80 39.84
N ASP A 255 -20.40 5.86 40.83
CA ASP A 255 -20.47 6.84 41.93
C ASP A 255 -19.10 7.41 42.34
N LEU A 256 -18.18 7.48 41.35
CA LEU A 256 -16.86 8.08 41.53
C LEU A 256 -16.98 9.57 41.78
N GLU A 257 -16.05 10.12 42.58
CA GLU A 257 -15.87 11.57 42.71
C GLU A 257 -15.20 12.11 41.41
N ILE A 258 -16.04 12.54 40.46
CA ILE A 258 -15.65 13.21 39.23
C ILE A 258 -16.34 14.54 39.17
N ASP A 259 -15.57 15.60 38.91
CA ASP A 259 -16.10 16.95 38.69
C ASP A 259 -16.59 17.06 37.25
N PHE A 260 -17.79 16.51 37.00
CA PHE A 260 -18.46 16.61 35.70
C PHE A 260 -19.41 17.80 35.67
N ASN A 261 -19.21 18.67 34.67
CA ASN A 261 -20.11 19.77 34.39
C ASN A 261 -20.56 19.71 32.92
N PHE A 262 -21.87 19.62 32.71
CA PHE A 262 -22.43 19.56 31.35
C PHE A 262 -22.14 20.84 30.55
N GLU A 263 -22.06 21.99 31.16
CA GLU A 263 -21.79 23.27 30.48
C GLU A 263 -20.36 23.32 29.91
N THR A 264 -19.38 22.70 30.57
CA THR A 264 -18.01 22.63 30.03
C THR A 264 -17.85 21.57 28.91
N ALA A 265 -18.81 20.67 28.78
CA ALA A 265 -18.84 19.64 27.73
C ALA A 265 -19.71 20.06 26.52
N LYS A 266 -20.34 21.23 26.52
CA LYS A 266 -21.11 21.69 25.36
C LYS A 266 -20.25 21.74 24.11
N VAL A 267 -20.86 21.37 23.00
CA VAL A 267 -20.29 21.57 21.68
C VAL A 267 -20.35 23.06 21.36
N GLU A 268 -19.21 23.74 21.45
CA GLU A 268 -19.04 25.15 21.17
C GLU A 268 -17.87 25.39 20.24
N LEU A 269 -17.90 26.51 19.49
CA LEU A 269 -16.82 26.83 18.55
C LEU A 269 -15.46 26.91 19.27
N PRO A 270 -14.49 26.07 18.90
CA PRO A 270 -13.16 26.09 19.52
C PRO A 270 -12.34 27.31 19.07
N ASP A 271 -11.21 27.54 19.72
CA ASP A 271 -10.23 28.58 19.32
C ASP A 271 -9.62 28.21 17.96
N ILE A 272 -10.04 28.94 16.92
CA ILE A 272 -9.66 28.68 15.52
C ILE A 272 -8.14 28.70 15.33
N ALA A 273 -7.43 29.59 16.03
CA ALA A 273 -5.98 29.69 15.91
C ALA A 273 -5.28 28.44 16.46
N LYS A 274 -5.72 27.94 17.62
CA LYS A 274 -5.18 26.71 18.23
C LYS A 274 -5.49 25.47 17.37
N VAL A 275 -6.72 25.36 16.87
CA VAL A 275 -7.10 24.27 15.95
C VAL A 275 -6.24 24.29 14.71
N THR A 276 -6.10 25.47 14.08
CA THR A 276 -5.29 25.60 12.86
C THR A 276 -3.82 25.26 13.10
N GLU A 277 -3.25 25.69 14.23
CA GLU A 277 -1.88 25.37 14.60
C GLU A 277 -1.69 23.87 14.83
N TYR A 278 -2.60 23.23 15.56
CA TYR A 278 -2.57 21.78 15.76
C TYR A 278 -2.67 21.00 14.45
N LEU A 279 -3.61 21.33 13.57
CA LEU A 279 -3.76 20.67 12.28
C LEU A 279 -2.54 20.86 11.36
N LYS A 280 -1.89 22.04 11.41
CA LYS A 280 -0.63 22.31 10.72
C LYS A 280 0.51 21.46 11.27
N GLN A 281 0.62 21.33 12.58
CA GLN A 281 1.62 20.50 13.23
C GLN A 281 1.45 19.01 12.87
N MET A 282 0.22 18.53 12.77
CA MET A 282 -0.11 17.17 12.32
C MET A 282 0.00 17.00 10.81
N GLN A 283 0.14 18.08 10.04
CA GLN A 283 0.15 18.09 8.56
C GLN A 283 -1.14 17.51 7.95
N PHE A 284 -2.28 17.74 8.59
CA PHE A 284 -3.59 17.32 8.09
C PHE A 284 -4.13 18.36 7.11
N HIS A 285 -3.57 18.38 5.90
CA HIS A 285 -3.86 19.39 4.87
C HIS A 285 -5.34 19.40 4.49
N GLY A 286 -5.99 18.24 4.47
CA GLY A 286 -7.38 18.11 4.19
C GLY A 286 -8.27 18.75 5.26
N PHE A 287 -8.01 18.49 6.52
CA PHE A 287 -8.75 19.14 7.61
C PHE A 287 -8.53 20.66 7.60
N ILE A 288 -7.33 21.13 7.21
CA ILE A 288 -7.05 22.58 7.09
C ILE A 288 -7.87 23.18 5.94
N LYS A 289 -7.94 22.53 4.78
CA LYS A 289 -8.72 23.00 3.63
C LYS A 289 -10.22 23.07 3.96
N ASN A 290 -10.71 22.10 4.73
CA ASN A 290 -12.12 21.97 5.11
C ASN A 290 -12.41 22.50 6.52
N ILE A 291 -11.53 23.34 7.07
CA ILE A 291 -11.64 23.82 8.46
C ILE A 291 -12.98 24.49 8.75
N ASN A 292 -13.51 25.27 7.81
CA ASN A 292 -14.80 25.95 7.97
C ASN A 292 -15.96 24.93 8.10
N GLN A 293 -15.93 23.87 7.32
CA GLN A 293 -16.91 22.79 7.40
C GLN A 293 -16.79 22.03 8.73
N ILE A 294 -15.57 21.79 9.19
CA ILE A 294 -15.33 21.16 10.51
C ILE A 294 -15.85 22.08 11.62
N LEU A 295 -15.51 23.36 11.60
CA LEU A 295 -15.94 24.32 12.61
C LEU A 295 -17.46 24.52 12.63
N SER A 296 -18.14 24.43 11.48
CA SER A 296 -19.61 24.49 11.42
C SER A 296 -20.29 23.32 12.16
N THR A 297 -19.58 22.20 12.39
CA THR A 297 -20.12 21.10 13.22
C THR A 297 -20.16 21.44 14.70
N PHE A 298 -19.30 22.35 15.15
CA PHE A 298 -19.25 22.86 16.53
C PHE A 298 -20.19 24.06 16.75
N SER A 299 -20.49 24.83 15.71
CA SER A 299 -21.46 25.94 15.76
C SER A 299 -22.16 26.08 14.40
N PRO A 300 -23.45 25.65 14.29
CA PRO A 300 -24.23 25.80 13.07
C PRO A 300 -24.44 27.24 12.58
N GLU A 301 -24.25 28.21 13.45
CA GLU A 301 -24.34 29.67 13.15
C GLU A 301 -23.01 30.22 12.60
N PHE A 302 -21.95 29.41 12.55
CA PHE A 302 -20.66 29.82 12.06
C PHE A 302 -20.67 29.89 10.54
N HIS A 303 -20.89 31.09 9.99
CA HIS A 303 -20.72 31.42 8.58
C HIS A 303 -19.54 32.37 8.46
N VAL A 304 -18.48 31.96 7.76
CA VAL A 304 -17.45 32.88 7.29
C VAL A 304 -18.01 33.60 6.08
N GLU A 305 -18.18 34.95 6.15
CA GLU A 305 -18.31 35.78 4.96
C GLU A 305 -17.05 35.53 4.12
N GLU A 306 -17.23 35.06 2.87
CA GLU A 306 -16.12 34.95 1.95
C GLU A 306 -15.42 36.31 1.85
N PRO A 307 -14.14 36.45 2.22
CA PRO A 307 -13.42 37.69 1.95
C PRO A 307 -13.29 37.78 0.43
N ALA A 308 -13.76 38.89 -0.13
CA ALA A 308 -13.53 39.28 -1.51
C ALA A 308 -12.08 38.93 -1.86
N THR A 309 -11.92 38.19 -2.94
CA THR A 309 -10.68 37.74 -3.56
C THR A 309 -9.55 38.77 -3.45
N THR A 310 -8.74 38.66 -2.44
CA THR A 310 -7.37 39.12 -2.42
C THR A 310 -6.51 37.87 -2.51
N ALA A 311 -5.91 37.71 -3.69
CA ALA A 311 -4.95 36.68 -3.95
C ALA A 311 -3.81 36.76 -2.91
N TYR A 312 -3.91 35.99 -1.86
CA TYR A 312 -2.76 35.64 -1.06
C TYR A 312 -2.01 34.58 -1.89
N GLN A 313 -0.95 35.04 -2.52
CA GLN A 313 0.13 34.16 -2.94
C GLN A 313 0.63 33.44 -1.69
N VAL A 314 0.09 32.25 -1.46
CA VAL A 314 0.72 31.29 -0.58
C VAL A 314 1.95 30.81 -1.33
N GLN A 315 3.12 31.33 -0.93
CA GLN A 315 4.37 30.68 -1.29
C GLN A 315 4.22 29.20 -0.92
N PRO A 316 4.59 28.28 -1.81
CA PRO A 316 4.47 26.87 -1.53
C PRO A 316 5.40 26.55 -0.37
N ALA A 317 4.83 26.32 0.80
CA ALA A 317 5.53 25.66 1.87
C ALA A 317 5.82 24.23 1.41
N LYS A 318 7.05 24.02 0.96
CA LYS A 318 7.66 22.73 0.71
C LYS A 318 7.58 21.90 1.97
N ASN A 319 6.86 20.77 1.94
CA ASN A 319 7.26 19.53 2.64
C ASN A 319 6.14 18.50 2.59
N LYS A 320 6.41 17.39 1.96
CA LYS A 320 7.11 16.11 2.26
C LYS A 320 6.36 15.24 3.25
N THR A 321 6.05 14.18 2.85
CA THR A 321 6.25 12.81 2.35
C THR A 321 6.19 11.75 3.41
N ASN A 322 5.66 10.72 3.05
CA ASN A 322 5.84 9.29 3.26
C ASN A 322 4.55 8.60 3.68
N SER A 323 4.04 8.05 2.74
CA SER A 323 3.58 6.75 2.29
C SER A 323 3.52 5.67 3.35
N ASN A 324 2.36 5.06 3.51
CA ASN A 324 2.13 3.62 3.50
C ASN A 324 0.66 3.33 3.74
N GLU A 325 0.15 2.48 2.93
CA GLU A 325 -1.07 1.66 2.92
C GLU A 325 -2.22 1.93 3.92
N MET A 326 -3.35 2.44 3.42
CA MET A 326 -4.61 2.60 4.15
C MET A 326 -5.57 1.43 3.95
N GLN A 327 -6.05 0.85 5.06
CA GLN A 327 -7.35 0.21 5.14
C GLN A 327 -8.27 1.06 6.03
N LEU A 328 -9.42 1.43 5.50
CA LEU A 328 -10.43 2.23 6.18
C LEU A 328 -11.10 1.47 7.32
N GLY A 329 -11.30 2.14 8.46
CA GLY A 329 -11.98 1.54 9.61
C GLY A 329 -13.47 1.34 9.39
N LEU A 330 -14.05 0.40 10.15
CA LEU A 330 -15.49 0.05 10.09
C LEU A 330 -16.45 1.26 10.28
N PHE A 331 -15.95 2.33 10.91
CA PHE A 331 -16.73 3.55 11.16
C PHE A 331 -16.85 4.43 9.91
N GLU A 332 -15.80 4.48 9.09
CA GLU A 332 -15.79 5.27 7.86
C GLU A 332 -16.79 4.73 6.84
N GLN A 333 -17.03 3.42 6.82
CA GLN A 333 -17.97 2.80 5.87
C GLN A 333 -19.44 3.13 6.16
N ALA A 334 -19.82 3.24 7.45
CA ALA A 334 -21.18 3.59 7.82
C ALA A 334 -21.46 5.08 7.60
N VAL A 335 -20.46 5.92 7.88
CA VAL A 335 -20.61 7.39 7.77
C VAL A 335 -20.36 7.84 6.33
N SER A 336 -19.41 7.23 5.60
CA SER A 336 -19.18 7.58 4.20
C SER A 336 -20.36 7.23 3.28
N ALA A 337 -21.05 6.11 3.55
CA ALA A 337 -22.29 5.79 2.82
C ALA A 337 -23.42 6.81 3.05
N GLU A 338 -23.39 7.54 4.18
CA GLU A 338 -24.36 8.62 4.49
C GLU A 338 -23.86 10.01 4.08
N ILE A 339 -22.56 10.26 4.16
CA ILE A 339 -21.98 11.55 3.68
C ILE A 339 -22.09 11.63 2.16
N ASN A 340 -21.81 10.55 1.45
CA ASN A 340 -21.97 10.53 -0.01
C ASN A 340 -23.45 10.60 -0.47
N LYS A 341 -24.42 10.29 0.41
CA LYS A 341 -25.85 10.55 0.12
C LYS A 341 -26.27 12.00 0.26
N ASN A 342 -25.49 12.81 0.98
CA ASN A 342 -25.76 14.24 1.20
C ASN A 342 -24.83 15.14 0.37
N ASP A 343 -23.90 14.56 -0.42
CA ASP A 343 -23.14 15.32 -1.41
C ASP A 343 -24.03 15.51 -2.63
N GLU A 344 -24.72 16.64 -2.69
CA GLU A 344 -25.65 16.99 -3.76
C GLU A 344 -24.99 17.12 -5.15
N SER A 345 -23.66 16.92 -5.24
CA SER A 345 -22.85 17.13 -6.45
C SER A 345 -22.68 15.90 -7.35
N PHE A 346 -23.29 14.76 -7.02
CA PHE A 346 -23.05 13.51 -7.70
C PHE A 346 -24.30 12.63 -7.77
N SER A 347 -24.65 12.17 -8.98
CA SER A 347 -25.75 11.24 -9.21
C SER A 347 -25.24 9.87 -9.67
N CYS A 348 -25.81 8.79 -9.13
CA CYS A 348 -25.43 7.41 -9.45
C CYS A 348 -26.63 6.65 -10.03
N LYS A 349 -26.43 5.95 -11.16
CA LYS A 349 -27.47 5.16 -11.85
C LYS A 349 -26.97 3.77 -12.22
N LEU A 350 -27.85 2.77 -12.00
CA LEU A 350 -27.62 1.39 -12.42
C LEU A 350 -28.23 1.17 -13.82
N VAL A 351 -27.47 0.55 -14.73
CA VAL A 351 -27.86 0.24 -16.09
C VAL A 351 -28.01 -1.26 -16.27
N THR A 352 -29.23 -1.78 -16.22
CA THR A 352 -29.55 -3.21 -16.32
C THR A 352 -30.50 -3.56 -17.48
N ASN A 353 -30.95 -2.57 -18.21
CA ASN A 353 -31.80 -2.77 -19.39
C ASN A 353 -31.24 -2.06 -20.63
N ILE A 354 -31.72 -2.47 -21.79
CA ILE A 354 -31.19 -2.03 -23.09
C ILE A 354 -31.52 -0.57 -23.42
N ASP A 355 -32.60 -0.04 -22.90
CA ASP A 355 -33.02 1.33 -23.21
C ASP A 355 -32.21 2.33 -22.39
N ASP A 356 -31.98 2.07 -21.08
CA ASP A 356 -31.03 2.85 -20.25
C ASP A 356 -29.62 2.81 -20.85
N LEU A 357 -29.19 1.66 -21.41
CA LEU A 357 -27.90 1.55 -22.07
C LEU A 357 -27.82 2.41 -23.35
N LYS A 358 -28.87 2.46 -24.15
CA LYS A 358 -28.92 3.33 -25.33
C LYS A 358 -28.87 4.81 -24.94
N ASP A 359 -29.65 5.19 -23.91
CA ASP A 359 -29.67 6.56 -23.41
C ASP A 359 -28.29 6.98 -22.86
N LEU A 360 -27.65 6.10 -22.12
CA LEU A 360 -26.26 6.30 -21.64
C LEU A 360 -25.29 6.47 -22.83
N CYS A 361 -25.32 5.59 -23.82
CA CYS A 361 -24.46 5.70 -25.00
C CYS A 361 -24.69 7.01 -25.76
N ALA A 362 -25.94 7.44 -25.88
CA ALA A 362 -26.30 8.71 -26.51
C ALA A 362 -25.83 9.94 -25.69
N ALA A 363 -25.80 9.83 -24.38
CA ALA A 363 -25.23 10.86 -23.51
C ALA A 363 -23.70 10.90 -23.63
N LEU A 364 -23.01 9.74 -23.51
CA LEU A 364 -21.55 9.63 -23.59
C LEU A 364 -21.00 10.10 -24.95
N SER A 365 -21.71 9.85 -26.05
CA SER A 365 -21.30 10.29 -27.40
C SER A 365 -21.21 11.81 -27.57
N LYS A 366 -21.83 12.57 -26.67
CA LYS A 366 -21.80 14.04 -26.66
C LYS A 366 -20.67 14.59 -25.78
N GLN A 367 -20.09 13.75 -24.94
CA GLN A 367 -19.07 14.18 -23.98
C GLN A 367 -17.70 14.28 -24.64
N LYS A 368 -16.87 15.23 -24.17
CA LYS A 368 -15.49 15.38 -24.58
C LYS A 368 -14.53 14.63 -23.65
N LEU A 369 -14.87 14.51 -22.36
CA LEU A 369 -14.12 13.77 -21.34
C LEU A 369 -15.06 12.88 -20.55
N ILE A 370 -14.66 11.63 -20.34
CA ILE A 370 -15.33 10.69 -19.46
C ILE A 370 -14.30 10.03 -18.52
N ALA A 371 -14.70 9.74 -17.30
CA ALA A 371 -13.96 8.80 -16.45
C ALA A 371 -14.41 7.37 -16.77
N LEU A 372 -13.45 6.49 -16.92
CA LEU A 372 -13.66 5.07 -17.17
C LEU A 372 -13.07 4.27 -16.00
N ASN A 373 -13.81 3.29 -15.48
CA ASN A 373 -13.36 2.40 -14.43
C ASN A 373 -13.82 0.97 -14.72
N ILE A 374 -12.88 0.12 -15.10
CA ILE A 374 -13.14 -1.27 -15.49
C ILE A 374 -13.01 -2.17 -14.26
N LYS A 375 -14.06 -2.90 -13.93
CA LYS A 375 -14.02 -3.88 -12.84
C LYS A 375 -13.83 -5.28 -13.39
N SER A 376 -12.73 -5.91 -12.99
CA SER A 376 -12.35 -7.26 -13.44
C SER A 376 -11.82 -8.12 -12.32
N GLU A 377 -11.95 -9.44 -12.48
CA GLU A 377 -11.14 -10.41 -11.77
C GLU A 377 -9.87 -10.65 -12.60
N TYR A 378 -8.80 -9.93 -12.24
CA TYR A 378 -7.55 -10.00 -12.99
C TYR A 378 -6.72 -11.20 -12.55
N LYS A 379 -6.46 -12.15 -13.46
CA LYS A 379 -5.55 -13.27 -13.26
C LYS A 379 -4.22 -13.04 -13.99
N ASN A 380 -4.31 -12.71 -15.25
CA ASN A 380 -3.23 -12.28 -16.13
C ASN A 380 -3.83 -11.57 -17.35
N ALA A 381 -3.01 -11.05 -18.24
CA ALA A 381 -3.44 -10.26 -19.39
C ALA A 381 -4.42 -10.97 -20.36
N VAL A 382 -4.43 -12.30 -20.39
CA VAL A 382 -5.27 -13.07 -21.33
C VAL A 382 -6.40 -13.86 -20.66
N GLU A 383 -6.35 -14.03 -19.33
CA GLU A 383 -7.33 -14.84 -18.57
C GLU A 383 -8.19 -14.01 -17.61
N SER A 384 -8.17 -12.68 -17.74
CA SER A 384 -8.98 -11.78 -16.91
C SER A 384 -10.47 -11.85 -17.26
N ARG A 385 -11.32 -11.67 -16.24
CA ARG A 385 -12.78 -11.70 -16.39
C ARG A 385 -13.35 -10.33 -16.10
N LEU A 386 -14.07 -9.74 -17.03
CA LEU A 386 -14.78 -8.48 -16.85
C LEU A 386 -16.02 -8.69 -15.97
N ILE A 387 -16.17 -7.88 -14.91
CA ILE A 387 -17.28 -7.95 -13.96
C ILE A 387 -18.30 -6.84 -14.24
N GLY A 388 -17.84 -5.65 -14.58
CA GLY A 388 -18.67 -4.51 -14.89
C GLY A 388 -17.86 -3.30 -15.31
N ILE A 389 -18.55 -2.28 -15.80
CA ILE A 389 -17.96 -1.03 -16.25
C ILE A 389 -18.68 0.10 -15.53
N SER A 390 -17.94 1.00 -14.89
CA SER A 390 -18.51 2.26 -14.46
C SER A 390 -17.91 3.42 -15.25
N VAL A 391 -18.75 4.40 -15.54
CA VAL A 391 -18.39 5.61 -16.26
C VAL A 391 -18.95 6.82 -15.53
N ALA A 392 -18.20 7.91 -15.52
CA ALA A 392 -18.71 9.19 -15.03
C ALA A 392 -18.33 10.32 -15.97
N TYR A 393 -19.17 11.36 -16.01
CA TYR A 393 -18.92 12.57 -16.77
C TYR A 393 -19.55 13.80 -16.11
N LYS A 394 -19.05 14.97 -16.50
CA LYS A 394 -19.65 16.27 -16.19
C LYS A 394 -19.93 16.99 -17.50
N ASP A 395 -21.16 17.44 -17.71
CA ASP A 395 -21.59 18.00 -18.99
C ASP A 395 -20.71 19.18 -19.42
N GLY A 396 -20.18 19.10 -20.65
CA GLY A 396 -19.32 20.12 -21.21
C GLY A 396 -17.90 20.21 -20.63
N LEU A 397 -17.48 19.26 -19.80
CA LEU A 397 -16.10 19.18 -19.35
C LEU A 397 -15.20 18.73 -20.49
N ASN A 398 -14.12 19.48 -20.74
CA ASN A 398 -13.16 19.24 -21.81
C ASN A 398 -11.74 19.12 -21.26
N PHE A 399 -10.92 18.31 -21.90
CA PHE A 399 -9.49 18.16 -21.61
C PHE A 399 -8.68 18.46 -22.89
N GLU A 400 -7.95 19.53 -22.87
CA GLU A 400 -7.06 19.97 -23.96
C GLU A 400 -5.78 20.56 -23.36
N ASP A 401 -4.65 20.29 -23.99
CA ASP A 401 -3.33 20.81 -23.60
C ASP A 401 -3.02 20.66 -22.09
N ASN A 402 -3.35 19.48 -21.56
CA ASN A 402 -3.18 19.16 -20.13
C ASN A 402 -3.94 20.09 -19.17
N ALA A 403 -5.05 20.65 -19.63
CA ALA A 403 -5.91 21.48 -18.82
C ALA A 403 -7.37 21.04 -18.92
N LEU A 404 -8.11 21.16 -17.81
CA LEU A 404 -9.54 21.01 -17.79
C LEU A 404 -10.21 22.37 -18.00
N SER A 405 -11.25 22.40 -18.84
CA SER A 405 -12.02 23.60 -19.10
C SER A 405 -13.52 23.28 -19.22
N GLY A 406 -14.37 24.27 -18.95
CA GLY A 406 -15.82 24.10 -19.01
C GLY A 406 -16.34 23.26 -17.84
N GLY A 407 -17.45 22.55 -18.12
CA GLY A 407 -18.16 21.71 -17.14
C GLY A 407 -19.25 22.47 -16.39
N SER A 408 -20.47 21.97 -16.48
CA SER A 408 -21.64 22.53 -15.80
C SER A 408 -22.45 21.43 -15.13
N GLY A 409 -23.15 21.76 -14.04
CA GLY A 409 -23.96 20.80 -13.29
C GLY A 409 -23.12 19.80 -12.50
N ASP A 410 -23.80 18.78 -12.02
CA ASP A 410 -23.22 17.74 -11.17
C ASP A 410 -22.58 16.62 -12.02
N ILE A 411 -21.61 15.88 -11.41
CA ILE A 411 -21.06 14.70 -12.04
C ILE A 411 -22.13 13.60 -12.05
N GLN A 412 -22.31 12.99 -13.22
CA GLN A 412 -23.22 11.86 -13.41
C GLN A 412 -22.39 10.59 -13.54
N ALA A 413 -22.65 9.60 -12.69
CA ALA A 413 -21.98 8.32 -12.72
C ALA A 413 -22.97 7.18 -13.01
N PHE A 414 -22.48 6.15 -13.70
CA PHE A 414 -23.29 5.01 -14.14
C PHE A 414 -22.51 3.73 -13.92
N TYR A 415 -23.22 2.68 -13.49
CA TYR A 415 -22.65 1.34 -13.41
C TYR A 415 -23.40 0.38 -14.32
N ILE A 416 -22.67 -0.33 -15.15
CA ILE A 416 -23.13 -1.36 -16.07
C ILE A 416 -22.60 -2.70 -15.57
N PRO A 417 -23.38 -3.47 -14.81
CA PRO A 417 -22.95 -4.78 -14.34
C PRO A 417 -22.99 -5.80 -15.50
N LEU A 418 -21.94 -6.59 -15.60
CA LEU A 418 -21.81 -7.70 -16.56
C LEU A 418 -21.82 -9.07 -15.89
N ARG A 419 -21.64 -9.07 -14.54
CA ARG A 419 -21.75 -10.24 -13.68
C ARG A 419 -22.29 -9.85 -12.32
N ASN A 420 -23.40 -10.43 -11.94
CA ASN A 420 -23.97 -10.34 -10.60
C ASN A 420 -24.96 -11.48 -10.39
N SER A 421 -24.90 -12.14 -9.23
CA SER A 421 -25.74 -13.29 -8.91
C SER A 421 -27.10 -12.92 -8.32
N THR A 422 -27.29 -11.65 -7.94
CA THR A 422 -28.48 -11.20 -7.22
C THR A 422 -29.47 -10.45 -8.09
N THR A 423 -29.10 -10.03 -9.29
CA THR A 423 -29.89 -9.15 -10.16
C THR A 423 -29.78 -9.60 -11.63
N PRO A 424 -30.89 -9.59 -12.41
CA PRO A 424 -30.82 -9.75 -13.87
C PRO A 424 -29.97 -8.64 -14.49
N ILE A 425 -29.09 -9.03 -15.42
CA ILE A 425 -28.14 -8.15 -16.09
C ILE A 425 -28.19 -8.33 -17.60
N LEU A 426 -27.66 -7.36 -18.33
CA LEU A 426 -27.50 -7.43 -19.77
C LEU A 426 -26.40 -8.44 -20.16
N SER A 427 -26.51 -8.99 -21.38
CA SER A 427 -25.46 -9.87 -21.92
C SER A 427 -24.18 -9.07 -22.26
N TYR A 428 -23.01 -9.75 -22.27
CA TYR A 428 -21.76 -9.13 -22.74
C TYR A 428 -21.91 -8.53 -24.14
N ASP A 429 -22.53 -9.29 -25.06
CA ASP A 429 -22.68 -8.88 -26.47
C ASP A 429 -23.55 -7.62 -26.62
N ASP A 430 -24.65 -7.53 -25.88
CA ASP A 430 -25.51 -6.35 -25.87
C ASP A 430 -24.79 -5.10 -25.38
N VAL A 431 -24.01 -5.21 -24.31
CA VAL A 431 -23.29 -4.07 -23.70
C VAL A 431 -22.09 -3.69 -24.55
N LEU A 432 -21.20 -4.65 -24.83
CA LEU A 432 -19.91 -4.37 -25.47
C LEU A 432 -20.08 -3.92 -26.91
N SER A 433 -21.05 -4.46 -27.66
CA SER A 433 -21.33 -3.99 -29.03
C SER A 433 -21.75 -2.51 -29.11
N LYS A 434 -22.36 -1.97 -28.03
CA LYS A 434 -22.78 -0.56 -27.99
C LYS A 434 -21.70 0.35 -27.41
N LEU A 435 -20.90 -0.15 -26.46
CA LEU A 435 -19.82 0.62 -25.86
C LEU A 435 -18.56 0.64 -26.74
N LYS A 436 -18.30 -0.40 -27.55
CA LYS A 436 -17.10 -0.50 -28.38
C LYS A 436 -16.83 0.75 -29.21
N PRO A 437 -17.77 1.34 -29.96
CA PRO A 437 -17.51 2.55 -30.74
C PRO A 437 -17.09 3.76 -29.87
N LEU A 438 -17.58 3.85 -28.63
CA LEU A 438 -17.27 4.94 -27.71
C LEU A 438 -15.89 4.72 -27.07
N LEU A 439 -15.56 3.46 -26.71
CA LEU A 439 -14.29 3.08 -26.11
C LEU A 439 -13.14 3.20 -27.13
N GLU A 440 -13.39 2.86 -28.39
CA GLU A 440 -12.41 2.94 -29.48
C GLU A 440 -12.29 4.34 -30.09
N SER A 441 -13.20 5.28 -29.76
CA SER A 441 -13.11 6.66 -30.24
C SER A 441 -11.95 7.41 -29.65
N ALA A 442 -11.11 8.04 -30.46
CA ALA A 442 -10.06 8.96 -30.01
C ALA A 442 -10.58 10.36 -29.66
N ASP A 443 -11.77 10.72 -30.16
CA ASP A 443 -12.39 12.03 -29.97
C ASP A 443 -13.01 12.19 -28.59
N ILE A 444 -13.47 11.10 -28.00
CA ILE A 444 -13.92 11.05 -26.59
C ILE A 444 -12.71 10.76 -25.74
N LYS A 445 -12.24 11.75 -24.99
CA LYS A 445 -11.11 11.57 -24.07
C LYS A 445 -11.52 10.75 -22.85
N LYS A 446 -10.63 9.90 -22.35
CA LYS A 446 -10.85 9.07 -21.17
C LYS A 446 -9.79 9.37 -20.12
N THR A 447 -10.23 9.56 -18.88
CA THR A 447 -9.38 9.49 -17.70
C THR A 447 -9.69 8.23 -16.91
N THR A 448 -8.68 7.59 -16.34
CA THR A 448 -8.83 6.30 -15.67
C THR A 448 -7.85 6.15 -14.49
N CYS A 449 -7.90 5.00 -13.85
CA CYS A 449 -6.93 4.54 -12.84
C CYS A 449 -6.47 3.12 -13.19
N ASP A 450 -5.18 2.91 -13.48
CA ASP A 450 -4.58 1.65 -13.98
C ASP A 450 -5.01 1.32 -15.43
N VAL A 451 -4.73 2.24 -16.34
CA VAL A 451 -5.04 2.12 -17.79
C VAL A 451 -4.47 0.86 -18.42
N LYS A 452 -3.33 0.37 -17.97
CA LYS A 452 -2.71 -0.86 -18.49
C LYS A 452 -3.61 -2.08 -18.25
N ASN A 453 -4.24 -2.17 -17.08
CA ASN A 453 -5.23 -3.21 -16.80
C ASN A 453 -6.47 -3.05 -17.70
N ASP A 454 -6.92 -1.82 -17.92
CA ASP A 454 -8.07 -1.55 -18.81
C ASP A 454 -7.79 -2.02 -20.25
N TYR A 455 -6.59 -1.75 -20.79
CA TYR A 455 -6.17 -2.26 -22.10
C TYR A 455 -6.20 -3.79 -22.15
N ASN A 456 -5.66 -4.46 -21.12
CA ASN A 456 -5.61 -5.92 -21.06
C ASN A 456 -7.01 -6.54 -21.02
N VAL A 457 -7.87 -6.04 -20.15
CA VAL A 457 -9.24 -6.58 -19.99
C VAL A 457 -10.07 -6.38 -21.25
N LEU A 458 -10.09 -5.17 -21.79
CA LEU A 458 -10.88 -4.85 -23.00
C LEU A 458 -10.39 -5.60 -24.23
N LYS A 459 -9.09 -5.84 -24.35
CA LYS A 459 -8.53 -6.62 -25.46
C LYS A 459 -8.99 -8.08 -25.47
N THR A 460 -9.32 -8.67 -24.30
CA THR A 460 -9.91 -10.02 -24.28
C THR A 460 -11.28 -10.11 -24.96
N PHE A 461 -11.92 -8.96 -25.22
CA PHE A 461 -13.20 -8.79 -25.94
C PHE A 461 -13.02 -8.12 -27.31
N ASP A 462 -11.79 -8.09 -27.83
CA ASP A 462 -11.45 -7.45 -29.10
C ASP A 462 -11.86 -5.97 -29.18
N ILE A 463 -11.68 -5.23 -28.08
CA ILE A 463 -11.89 -3.78 -27.99
C ILE A 463 -10.54 -3.11 -27.82
N ASP A 464 -10.20 -2.20 -28.75
CA ASP A 464 -9.01 -1.37 -28.69
C ASP A 464 -9.33 -0.02 -28.03
N LEU A 465 -9.03 0.12 -26.74
CA LEU A 465 -9.26 1.36 -26.01
C LEU A 465 -8.41 2.49 -26.60
N ASN A 466 -9.04 3.60 -27.00
CA ASN A 466 -8.38 4.77 -27.53
C ASN A 466 -8.83 6.05 -26.82
N GLY A 467 -8.10 7.15 -27.05
CA GLY A 467 -8.42 8.45 -26.47
C GLY A 467 -8.14 8.57 -24.96
N VAL A 468 -7.37 7.67 -24.37
CA VAL A 468 -6.93 7.84 -22.97
C VAL A 468 -5.98 9.03 -22.90
N CYS A 469 -6.32 10.01 -22.07
CA CYS A 469 -5.56 11.24 -21.92
C CYS A 469 -4.95 11.42 -20.52
N PHE A 470 -5.43 10.68 -19.55
CA PHE A 470 -4.94 10.79 -18.17
C PHE A 470 -5.12 9.50 -17.38
N ASP A 471 -4.14 9.21 -16.50
CA ASP A 471 -4.23 8.11 -15.53
C ASP A 471 -3.81 8.65 -14.16
N VAL A 472 -4.75 8.63 -13.20
CA VAL A 472 -4.51 9.20 -11.86
C VAL A 472 -3.48 8.40 -11.05
N GLN A 473 -3.30 7.10 -11.33
CA GLN A 473 -2.29 6.29 -10.67
C GLN A 473 -0.89 6.65 -11.15
N LEU A 474 -0.70 6.83 -12.46
CA LEU A 474 0.57 7.27 -13.03
C LEU A 474 0.90 8.71 -12.62
N ALA A 475 -0.07 9.61 -12.60
CA ALA A 475 0.09 10.99 -12.14
C ALA A 475 0.59 11.05 -10.68
N SER A 476 -0.04 10.28 -9.80
CA SER A 476 0.40 10.14 -8.40
C SER A 476 1.82 9.60 -8.27
N TYR A 477 2.17 8.59 -9.08
CA TYR A 477 3.51 8.00 -9.10
C TYR A 477 4.59 8.98 -9.57
N ILE A 478 4.33 9.73 -10.64
CA ILE A 478 5.26 10.76 -11.14
C ILE A 478 5.50 11.81 -10.07
N LYS A 479 4.44 12.23 -9.38
CA LYS A 479 4.55 13.21 -8.29
C LYS A 479 5.37 12.70 -7.12
N ASN A 480 5.17 11.46 -6.70
CA ASN A 480 5.96 10.88 -5.61
C ASN A 480 6.03 9.35 -5.69
N PRO A 481 7.09 8.78 -6.29
CA PRO A 481 7.23 7.34 -6.49
C PRO A 481 7.41 6.53 -5.20
N SER A 482 7.51 7.20 -4.04
CA SER A 482 7.66 6.53 -2.74
C SER A 482 6.34 6.36 -1.99
N ARG A 483 5.20 6.80 -2.57
CA ARG A 483 3.85 6.61 -2.02
C ARG A 483 3.16 5.39 -2.61
N ARG A 484 2.02 5.03 -2.03
CA ARG A 484 1.05 4.15 -2.67
C ARG A 484 0.15 4.98 -3.59
N HIS A 485 -0.29 4.33 -4.66
CA HIS A 485 -1.00 4.99 -5.75
C HIS A 485 -2.41 4.41 -5.97
N ASP A 486 -2.92 3.67 -4.97
CA ASP A 486 -4.28 3.13 -5.00
C ASP A 486 -5.30 4.29 -4.94
N LEU A 487 -6.42 4.14 -5.66
CA LEU A 487 -7.42 5.19 -5.82
C LEU A 487 -7.98 5.71 -4.50
N ASP A 488 -8.28 4.81 -3.57
CA ASP A 488 -8.81 5.12 -2.24
C ASP A 488 -7.83 5.95 -1.40
N ILE A 489 -6.54 5.60 -1.47
CA ILE A 489 -5.48 6.33 -0.77
C ILE A 489 -5.31 7.74 -1.34
N GLN A 490 -5.21 7.84 -2.66
CA GLN A 490 -5.08 9.13 -3.32
C GLN A 490 -6.27 10.06 -3.00
N SER A 491 -7.48 9.49 -2.99
CA SER A 491 -8.71 10.22 -2.73
C SER A 491 -8.71 10.85 -1.34
N ILE A 492 -8.34 10.09 -0.32
CA ILE A 492 -8.29 10.58 1.05
C ILE A 492 -7.16 11.59 1.24
N GLU A 493 -5.96 11.29 0.72
CA GLU A 493 -4.78 12.15 0.92
C GLU A 493 -4.86 13.49 0.19
N ASN A 494 -5.56 13.55 -0.94
CA ASN A 494 -5.47 14.68 -1.85
C ASN A 494 -6.77 15.48 -2.01
N ILE A 495 -7.93 14.83 -1.91
CA ILE A 495 -9.24 15.48 -2.08
C ILE A 495 -10.20 15.26 -0.91
N ASP A 496 -9.72 14.69 0.20
CA ASP A 496 -10.49 14.41 1.45
C ASP A 496 -11.76 13.58 1.23
N HIS A 497 -11.80 12.81 0.15
CA HIS A 497 -12.93 11.96 -0.19
C HIS A 497 -12.64 10.50 0.18
N VAL A 498 -13.56 9.87 0.89
CA VAL A 498 -13.50 8.45 1.23
C VAL A 498 -14.30 7.67 0.21
N VAL A 499 -13.63 6.92 -0.63
CA VAL A 499 -14.28 6.09 -1.64
C VAL A 499 -15.16 5.03 -0.98
N SER A 500 -16.41 4.96 -1.38
CA SER A 500 -17.39 4.00 -0.89
C SER A 500 -16.94 2.57 -1.18
N GLN A 501 -17.14 1.67 -0.22
CA GLN A 501 -16.82 0.25 -0.40
C GLN A 501 -18.10 -0.59 -0.40
N PHE A 502 -18.12 -1.63 -1.25
CA PHE A 502 -19.28 -2.54 -1.36
C PHE A 502 -19.46 -3.46 -0.15
N ALA A 503 -18.39 -3.69 0.63
CA ALA A 503 -18.39 -4.44 1.88
C ALA A 503 -17.13 -4.13 2.69
N SER A 504 -17.14 -4.40 4.01
CA SER A 504 -15.94 -4.23 4.84
C SER A 504 -14.84 -5.22 4.45
N PRO A 505 -13.55 -4.85 4.57
CA PRO A 505 -12.44 -5.77 4.33
C PRO A 505 -12.50 -7.05 5.18
N VAL A 506 -13.05 -6.94 6.39
CA VAL A 506 -13.25 -8.09 7.30
C VAL A 506 -14.33 -9.03 6.76
N ASP A 507 -15.46 -8.48 6.29
CA ASP A 507 -16.56 -9.29 5.74
C ASP A 507 -16.16 -9.88 4.37
N ILE A 508 -15.45 -9.14 3.53
CA ILE A 508 -14.89 -9.65 2.27
C ILE A 508 -14.06 -10.90 2.54
N LYS A 509 -13.16 -10.84 3.51
CA LYS A 509 -12.28 -11.97 3.83
C LYS A 509 -13.02 -13.13 4.50
N LYS A 510 -13.93 -12.83 5.43
CA LYS A 510 -14.66 -13.83 6.23
C LYS A 510 -15.73 -14.54 5.42
N GLU A 511 -16.51 -13.80 4.64
CA GLU A 511 -17.66 -14.29 3.88
C GLU A 511 -17.31 -14.53 2.39
N LYS A 512 -16.07 -14.30 1.98
CA LYS A 512 -15.57 -14.38 0.59
C LYS A 512 -16.44 -13.57 -0.38
N LEU A 513 -16.76 -12.34 0.04
CA LEU A 513 -17.56 -11.44 -0.76
C LEU A 513 -16.80 -10.95 -1.98
N THR A 514 -17.49 -10.85 -3.09
CA THR A 514 -17.01 -10.33 -4.37
C THR A 514 -18.03 -9.38 -4.95
N LEU A 515 -17.66 -8.59 -5.96
CA LEU A 515 -18.60 -7.74 -6.69
C LEU A 515 -19.76 -8.54 -7.32
N GLU A 516 -19.56 -9.84 -7.56
CA GLU A 516 -20.54 -10.72 -8.18
C GLU A 516 -21.62 -11.23 -7.20
N ASN A 517 -21.31 -11.38 -5.90
CA ASN A 517 -22.20 -12.01 -4.93
C ASN A 517 -22.76 -11.07 -3.84
N VAL A 518 -22.47 -9.77 -3.95
CA VAL A 518 -23.00 -8.73 -3.06
C VAL A 518 -24.21 -8.04 -3.73
N ASN A 519 -25.10 -7.47 -2.90
CA ASN A 519 -26.23 -6.67 -3.36
C ASN A 519 -25.76 -5.61 -4.36
N ILE A 520 -26.43 -5.55 -5.50
CA ILE A 520 -26.04 -4.70 -6.64
C ILE A 520 -26.02 -3.21 -6.31
N ASP A 521 -26.91 -2.73 -5.42
CA ASP A 521 -26.96 -1.30 -5.07
C ASP A 521 -25.70 -0.88 -4.28
N LYS A 522 -25.17 -1.78 -3.44
CA LYS A 522 -23.90 -1.53 -2.74
C LYS A 522 -22.72 -1.52 -3.70
N VAL A 523 -22.72 -2.44 -4.66
CA VAL A 523 -21.69 -2.47 -5.72
C VAL A 523 -21.78 -1.22 -6.57
N MET A 524 -22.98 -0.82 -7.02
CA MET A 524 -23.22 0.39 -7.78
C MET A 524 -22.68 1.63 -7.04
N ALA A 525 -23.06 1.79 -5.77
CA ALA A 525 -22.62 2.93 -4.97
C ALA A 525 -21.09 3.02 -4.93
N ALA A 526 -20.39 1.88 -4.69
CA ALA A 526 -18.95 1.84 -4.62
C ALA A 526 -18.27 2.15 -5.96
N VAL A 527 -18.68 1.50 -7.04
CA VAL A 527 -17.99 1.64 -8.33
C VAL A 527 -18.33 2.95 -9.06
N CYS A 528 -19.51 3.53 -8.83
CA CYS A 528 -19.83 4.88 -9.30
C CYS A 528 -19.01 5.94 -8.56
N ASP A 529 -18.81 5.76 -7.26
CA ASP A 529 -18.00 6.65 -6.44
C ASP A 529 -16.51 6.62 -6.85
N GLU A 530 -16.02 5.46 -7.26
CA GLU A 530 -14.66 5.36 -7.84
C GLU A 530 -14.57 6.15 -9.16
N ALA A 531 -15.56 6.07 -10.05
CA ALA A 531 -15.57 6.83 -11.32
C ALA A 531 -15.68 8.35 -11.06
N TYR A 532 -16.50 8.75 -10.09
CA TYR A 532 -16.56 10.13 -9.59
C TYR A 532 -15.20 10.61 -9.06
N THR A 533 -14.56 9.77 -8.27
CA THR A 533 -13.24 10.05 -7.68
C THR A 533 -12.17 10.25 -8.75
N ILE A 534 -12.19 9.46 -9.82
CA ILE A 534 -11.24 9.58 -10.94
C ILE A 534 -11.33 10.97 -11.58
N ILE A 535 -12.53 11.51 -11.82
CA ILE A 535 -12.68 12.88 -12.38
C ILE A 535 -12.07 13.93 -11.45
N ASN A 536 -12.38 13.84 -10.16
CA ASN A 536 -11.89 14.83 -9.19
C ASN A 536 -10.37 14.75 -8.98
N LEU A 537 -9.82 13.53 -8.94
CA LEU A 537 -8.37 13.35 -8.88
C LEU A 537 -7.66 13.81 -10.16
N THR A 538 -8.30 13.65 -11.33
CA THR A 538 -7.77 14.18 -12.59
C THR A 538 -7.61 15.71 -12.48
N SER A 539 -8.66 16.39 -12.02
CA SER A 539 -8.61 17.85 -11.80
C SER A 539 -7.50 18.23 -10.80
N TYR A 540 -7.43 17.52 -9.69
CA TYR A 540 -6.41 17.75 -8.68
C TYR A 540 -4.98 17.57 -9.22
N TRP A 541 -4.70 16.45 -9.90
CA TRP A 541 -3.35 16.16 -10.37
C TRP A 541 -2.88 17.09 -11.49
N ILE A 542 -3.77 17.55 -12.37
CA ILE A 542 -3.47 18.55 -13.40
C ILE A 542 -2.96 19.86 -12.75
N GLU A 543 -3.57 20.27 -11.63
CA GLU A 543 -3.14 21.46 -10.88
C GLU A 543 -1.84 21.25 -10.09
N GLN A 544 -1.52 20.01 -9.70
CA GLN A 544 -0.38 19.71 -8.83
C GLN A 544 0.90 19.34 -9.58
N LEU A 545 0.79 18.78 -10.80
CA LEU A 545 1.94 18.43 -11.61
C LEU A 545 2.54 19.67 -12.28
N GLN A 546 3.84 19.70 -12.39
CA GLN A 546 4.55 20.73 -13.14
C GLN A 546 4.62 20.33 -14.62
N ASP A 547 4.91 21.27 -15.52
CA ASP A 547 4.97 21.03 -16.96
C ASP A 547 5.92 19.87 -17.33
N ASP A 548 7.08 19.75 -16.66
CA ASP A 548 7.99 18.64 -16.91
C ASP A 548 7.46 17.30 -16.41
N GLU A 549 6.74 17.29 -15.27
CA GLU A 549 6.07 16.09 -14.74
C GLU A 549 4.92 15.65 -15.67
N LEU A 550 4.15 16.59 -16.23
CA LEU A 550 3.11 16.33 -17.23
C LEU A 550 3.71 15.76 -18.53
N LYS A 551 4.84 16.26 -19.01
CA LYS A 551 5.55 15.68 -20.17
C LYS A 551 5.99 14.24 -19.90
N VAL A 552 6.47 13.92 -18.71
CA VAL A 552 6.80 12.53 -18.36
C VAL A 552 5.56 11.64 -18.42
N LEU A 553 4.39 12.15 -18.00
CA LEU A 553 3.12 11.41 -18.10
C LEU A 553 2.73 11.15 -19.56
N ASP A 554 2.72 12.20 -20.39
CA ASP A 554 2.19 12.17 -21.75
C ASP A 554 3.13 11.51 -22.74
N ASP A 555 4.42 11.81 -22.66
CA ASP A 555 5.40 11.37 -23.66
C ASP A 555 6.00 10.01 -23.32
N ILE A 556 5.96 9.60 -22.03
CA ILE A 556 6.62 8.37 -21.58
C ILE A 556 5.62 7.36 -20.97
N GLU A 557 4.94 7.72 -19.86
CA GLU A 557 4.24 6.71 -19.06
C GLU A 557 2.90 6.24 -19.67
N LEU A 558 2.08 7.16 -20.19
CA LEU A 558 0.81 6.79 -20.83
C LEU A 558 1.04 5.96 -22.11
N PRO A 559 1.89 6.37 -23.06
CA PRO A 559 2.18 5.54 -24.24
C PRO A 559 2.75 4.18 -23.86
N LEU A 560 3.66 4.14 -22.88
CA LEU A 560 4.26 2.90 -22.40
C LEU A 560 3.23 1.92 -21.84
N SER A 561 2.15 2.39 -21.19
CA SER A 561 1.12 1.52 -20.64
C SER A 561 0.50 0.62 -21.71
N LYS A 562 0.27 1.14 -22.90
CA LYS A 562 -0.24 0.37 -24.05
C LYS A 562 0.78 -0.66 -24.55
N VAL A 563 2.06 -0.29 -24.60
CA VAL A 563 3.16 -1.18 -24.98
C VAL A 563 3.27 -2.33 -23.98
N LEU A 564 3.25 -2.03 -22.68
CA LEU A 564 3.33 -3.04 -21.63
C LEU A 564 2.12 -3.99 -21.64
N ALA A 565 0.91 -3.46 -21.87
CA ALA A 565 -0.27 -4.30 -22.02
C ALA A 565 -0.11 -5.30 -23.15
N ARG A 566 0.44 -4.91 -24.30
CA ARG A 566 0.74 -5.81 -25.42
C ARG A 566 1.81 -6.82 -25.08
N MET A 567 2.89 -6.42 -24.42
CA MET A 567 3.93 -7.33 -23.97
C MET A 567 3.37 -8.39 -23.01
N GLU A 568 2.52 -7.98 -22.08
CA GLU A 568 1.81 -8.89 -21.17
C GLU A 568 0.89 -9.86 -21.93
N GLN A 569 0.18 -9.38 -22.96
CA GLN A 569 -0.67 -10.21 -23.84
C GLN A 569 0.14 -11.13 -24.74
N ASN A 570 1.28 -10.64 -25.27
CA ASN A 570 2.20 -11.47 -26.06
C ASN A 570 2.72 -12.65 -25.24
N GLY A 571 3.02 -12.42 -23.96
CA GLY A 571 3.58 -13.46 -23.09
C GLY A 571 4.89 -14.05 -23.59
N VAL A 572 5.43 -15.01 -22.86
CA VAL A 572 6.71 -15.66 -23.15
C VAL A 572 6.53 -17.17 -23.26
N ALA A 573 7.04 -17.76 -24.31
CA ALA A 573 7.03 -19.21 -24.45
C ALA A 573 8.26 -19.84 -23.76
N ILE A 574 8.05 -20.96 -23.10
CA ILE A 574 9.09 -21.71 -22.41
C ILE A 574 9.06 -23.18 -22.83
N ASP A 575 10.23 -23.81 -22.76
CA ASP A 575 10.42 -25.25 -22.91
C ASP A 575 10.23 -25.92 -21.55
N ASP A 576 9.03 -26.40 -21.28
CA ASP A 576 8.67 -27.00 -20.00
C ASP A 576 9.31 -28.40 -19.82
N GLU A 577 9.51 -29.15 -20.88
CA GLU A 577 10.23 -30.43 -20.83
C GLU A 577 11.67 -30.21 -20.38
N TYR A 578 12.38 -29.25 -20.99
CA TYR A 578 13.72 -28.88 -20.61
C TYR A 578 13.82 -28.39 -19.15
N LEU A 579 12.84 -27.56 -18.69
CA LEU A 579 12.82 -27.12 -17.30
C LEU A 579 12.58 -28.25 -16.31
N ASN A 580 11.78 -29.26 -16.67
CA ASN A 580 11.56 -30.44 -15.84
C ASN A 580 12.80 -31.30 -15.73
N GLU A 581 13.54 -31.49 -16.83
CA GLU A 581 14.83 -32.17 -16.84
C GLU A 581 15.86 -31.42 -15.98
N LEU A 582 15.94 -30.13 -16.14
CA LEU A 582 16.81 -29.25 -15.33
C LEU A 582 16.46 -29.32 -13.84
N SER A 583 15.17 -29.29 -13.49
CA SER A 583 14.68 -29.46 -12.13
C SER A 583 15.13 -30.78 -11.52
N THR A 584 15.00 -31.87 -12.28
CA THR A 584 15.44 -33.20 -11.85
C THR A 584 16.94 -33.22 -11.61
N SER A 585 17.72 -32.67 -12.52
CA SER A 585 19.19 -32.57 -12.39
C SER A 585 19.60 -31.75 -11.16
N MET A 586 18.92 -30.59 -10.93
CA MET A 586 19.15 -29.78 -9.74
C MET A 586 18.81 -30.55 -8.44
N GLN A 587 17.72 -31.32 -8.44
CA GLN A 587 17.32 -32.13 -7.28
C GLN A 587 18.37 -33.17 -6.90
N ILE A 588 18.96 -33.82 -7.89
CA ILE A 588 20.04 -34.78 -7.67
C ILE A 588 21.25 -34.08 -7.03
N LYS A 589 21.64 -32.92 -7.57
CA LYS A 589 22.77 -32.15 -7.04
C LYS A 589 22.49 -31.62 -5.61
N ILE A 590 21.28 -31.15 -5.32
CA ILE A 590 20.85 -30.72 -3.98
C ILE A 590 21.00 -31.88 -2.97
N ARG A 591 20.49 -33.07 -3.31
CA ARG A 591 20.63 -34.26 -2.44
C ARG A 591 22.09 -34.66 -2.20
N GLN A 592 22.95 -34.54 -3.20
CA GLN A 592 24.39 -34.81 -3.06
C GLN A 592 25.04 -33.78 -2.10
N ILE A 593 24.70 -32.50 -2.23
CA ILE A 593 25.17 -31.45 -1.32
C ILE A 593 24.66 -31.71 0.11
N GLU A 594 23.41 -32.08 0.30
CA GLU A 594 22.85 -32.43 1.62
C GLU A 594 23.60 -33.60 2.24
N SER A 595 23.88 -34.67 1.48
CA SER A 595 24.66 -35.81 1.96
C SER A 595 26.05 -35.38 2.41
N ASN A 596 26.73 -34.54 1.64
CA ASN A 596 28.05 -34.01 2.00
C ASN A 596 27.97 -33.13 3.29
N ILE A 597 26.97 -32.28 3.43
CA ILE A 597 26.72 -31.48 4.63
C ILE A 597 26.56 -32.39 5.85
N PHE A 598 25.76 -33.46 5.73
CA PHE A 598 25.51 -34.40 6.84
C PHE A 598 26.77 -35.18 7.22
N THR A 599 27.54 -35.59 6.25
CA THR A 599 28.80 -36.27 6.47
C THR A 599 29.82 -35.40 7.19
N LEU A 600 30.00 -34.14 6.72
CA LEU A 600 30.97 -33.20 7.30
C LEU A 600 30.52 -32.63 8.66
N SER A 601 29.22 -32.43 8.87
CA SER A 601 28.68 -31.95 10.13
C SER A 601 28.48 -33.06 11.17
N GLY A 602 28.50 -34.32 10.76
CA GLY A 602 28.22 -35.47 11.61
C GLY A 602 26.81 -35.49 12.15
N SER A 603 25.81 -34.87 11.46
CA SER A 603 24.40 -34.89 11.85
C SER A 603 23.48 -34.67 10.68
N ASN A 604 22.32 -35.33 10.74
CA ASN A 604 21.22 -35.10 9.82
C ASN A 604 20.32 -34.02 10.38
N PHE A 605 19.98 -33.00 9.59
CA PHE A 605 19.13 -31.90 9.95
C PHE A 605 18.49 -31.28 8.70
N ASN A 606 17.45 -30.48 8.89
CA ASN A 606 16.84 -29.74 7.79
C ASN A 606 17.67 -28.50 7.41
N VAL A 607 18.41 -28.59 6.27
CA VAL A 607 19.27 -27.53 5.75
C VAL A 607 18.48 -26.24 5.40
N ASN A 608 17.18 -26.35 5.17
CA ASN A 608 16.30 -25.21 4.94
C ASN A 608 15.81 -24.55 6.23
N SER A 609 16.04 -25.15 7.41
CA SER A 609 15.66 -24.57 8.71
C SER A 609 16.75 -23.65 9.25
N PRO A 610 16.56 -22.33 9.31
CA PRO A 610 17.56 -21.40 9.85
C PRO A 610 17.98 -21.74 11.29
N LYS A 611 17.05 -22.27 12.09
CA LYS A 611 17.29 -22.67 13.47
C LYS A 611 18.24 -23.87 13.54
N GLN A 612 17.97 -24.94 12.82
CA GLN A 612 18.81 -26.16 12.82
C GLN A 612 20.19 -25.88 12.21
N VAL A 613 20.25 -25.07 11.15
CA VAL A 613 21.53 -24.60 10.59
C VAL A 613 22.32 -23.82 11.62
N SER A 614 21.70 -22.94 12.39
CA SER A 614 22.35 -22.18 13.47
C SER A 614 22.91 -23.10 14.55
N GLU A 615 22.15 -24.08 15.01
CA GLU A 615 22.57 -25.09 16.00
C GLU A 615 23.79 -25.88 15.50
N VAL A 616 23.80 -26.30 14.24
CA VAL A 616 24.93 -27.05 13.66
C VAL A 616 26.16 -26.17 13.53
N LEU A 617 26.05 -24.99 12.96
CA LEU A 617 27.22 -24.14 12.70
C LEU A 617 27.83 -23.58 13.98
N PHE A 618 27.03 -23.09 14.90
CA PHE A 618 27.54 -22.38 16.07
C PHE A 618 27.66 -23.23 17.34
N ASP A 619 26.71 -24.17 17.57
CA ASP A 619 26.71 -24.95 18.80
C ASP A 619 27.47 -26.27 18.62
N LYS A 620 27.38 -26.92 17.46
CA LYS A 620 28.06 -28.20 17.22
C LYS A 620 29.46 -28.03 16.62
N LEU A 621 29.59 -27.23 15.56
CA LEU A 621 30.89 -26.99 14.89
C LEU A 621 31.68 -25.85 15.56
N GLY A 622 31.08 -25.11 16.49
CA GLY A 622 31.74 -24.07 17.28
C GLY A 622 32.22 -22.85 16.50
N LEU A 623 31.64 -22.61 15.30
CA LEU A 623 32.06 -21.50 14.43
C LEU A 623 31.75 -20.15 15.09
N LYS A 624 32.62 -19.19 14.90
CA LYS A 624 32.49 -17.82 15.45
C LYS A 624 32.23 -16.84 14.31
N THR A 625 31.31 -15.91 14.51
CA THR A 625 31.05 -14.78 13.61
C THR A 625 31.39 -13.47 14.29
N LYS A 626 31.77 -12.47 13.52
CA LYS A 626 32.00 -11.09 13.99
C LYS A 626 30.72 -10.40 14.48
N LYS A 627 29.53 -10.92 14.12
CA LYS A 627 28.23 -10.36 14.55
C LYS A 627 27.80 -10.91 15.90
N ARG A 628 27.17 -10.04 16.73
CA ARG A 628 26.70 -10.41 18.09
C ARG A 628 25.60 -11.49 18.13
N LYS A 629 24.86 -11.71 17.04
CA LYS A 629 23.78 -12.70 16.95
C LYS A 629 24.17 -13.88 16.08
N LYS A 630 23.86 -15.10 16.51
CA LYS A 630 23.98 -16.34 15.74
C LYS A 630 22.99 -16.33 14.56
N SER A 631 23.31 -15.58 13.49
CA SER A 631 22.50 -15.46 12.30
C SER A 631 22.99 -16.42 11.21
N THR A 632 22.07 -17.01 10.45
CA THR A 632 22.36 -17.82 9.26
C THR A 632 22.02 -17.09 7.96
N GLY A 633 21.97 -15.75 8.00
CA GLY A 633 21.79 -14.92 6.80
C GLY A 633 22.95 -15.08 5.81
N ALA A 634 22.72 -14.75 4.54
CA ALA A 634 23.70 -14.94 3.46
C ALA A 634 25.07 -14.33 3.80
N GLU A 635 25.10 -13.11 4.29
CA GLU A 635 26.33 -12.40 4.64
C GLU A 635 27.19 -13.11 5.72
N VAL A 636 26.52 -13.71 6.72
CA VAL A 636 27.22 -14.48 7.77
C VAL A 636 27.72 -15.81 7.23
N LEU A 637 26.91 -16.46 6.39
CA LEU A 637 27.33 -17.70 5.76
C LEU A 637 28.47 -17.48 4.75
N GLU A 638 28.48 -16.34 4.05
CA GLU A 638 29.61 -15.96 3.16
C GLU A 638 30.90 -15.75 3.96
N GLU A 639 30.83 -15.07 5.10
CA GLU A 639 31.98 -14.93 6.03
C GLU A 639 32.50 -16.31 6.49
N LEU A 640 31.60 -17.18 6.94
CA LEU A 640 31.95 -18.51 7.43
C LEU A 640 32.46 -19.46 6.31
N ALA A 641 31.99 -19.28 5.08
CA ALA A 641 32.34 -20.09 3.93
C ALA A 641 33.79 -19.89 3.48
N GLU A 642 34.45 -18.80 3.86
CA GLU A 642 35.87 -18.56 3.60
C GLU A 642 36.75 -19.59 4.34
N GLU A 643 36.34 -20.06 5.51
CA GLU A 643 37.12 -20.95 6.38
C GLU A 643 36.45 -22.33 6.63
N ASN A 644 35.16 -22.48 6.26
CA ASN A 644 34.40 -23.68 6.61
C ASN A 644 33.59 -24.25 5.42
N GLU A 645 33.88 -25.47 5.08
CA GLU A 645 33.27 -26.20 3.94
C GLU A 645 31.76 -26.44 4.13
N VAL A 646 31.28 -26.70 5.38
CA VAL A 646 29.85 -26.89 5.65
C VAL A 646 29.08 -25.60 5.37
N ALA A 647 29.61 -24.44 5.79
CA ALA A 647 28.98 -23.15 5.50
C ALA A 647 28.94 -22.87 3.98
N ARG A 648 30.00 -23.20 3.24
CA ARG A 648 30.06 -23.07 1.79
C ARG A 648 29.00 -23.94 1.10
N LEU A 649 28.88 -25.20 1.50
CA LEU A 649 27.89 -26.13 0.97
C LEU A 649 26.45 -25.71 1.30
N ILE A 650 26.20 -25.15 2.49
CA ILE A 650 24.89 -24.59 2.84
C ILE A 650 24.52 -23.42 1.93
N LEU A 651 25.46 -22.53 1.61
CA LEU A 651 25.25 -21.46 0.64
C LEU A 651 24.89 -21.99 -0.76
N GLU A 652 25.65 -23.00 -1.22
CA GLU A 652 25.41 -23.63 -2.54
C GLU A 652 24.04 -24.33 -2.57
N HIS A 653 23.70 -25.05 -1.51
CA HIS A 653 22.40 -25.68 -1.33
C HIS A 653 21.26 -24.65 -1.43
N ARG A 654 21.35 -23.54 -0.68
CA ARG A 654 20.32 -22.49 -0.68
C ARG A 654 20.18 -21.82 -2.05
N LYS A 655 21.30 -21.55 -2.74
CA LYS A 655 21.28 -20.97 -4.10
C LYS A 655 20.56 -21.89 -5.08
N LEU A 656 20.90 -23.18 -5.12
CA LEU A 656 20.27 -24.14 -6.01
C LEU A 656 18.80 -24.40 -5.66
N SER A 657 18.48 -24.56 -4.38
CA SER A 657 17.08 -24.75 -3.92
C SER A 657 16.20 -23.57 -4.27
N LYS A 658 16.71 -22.34 -4.12
CA LYS A 658 15.99 -21.13 -4.52
C LYS A 658 15.75 -21.07 -6.03
N LEU A 659 16.76 -21.35 -6.85
CA LEU A 659 16.60 -21.36 -8.30
C LEU A 659 15.60 -22.44 -8.75
N LYS A 660 15.70 -23.63 -8.15
CA LYS A 660 14.78 -24.74 -8.44
C LYS A 660 13.34 -24.35 -8.11
N SER A 661 13.06 -23.94 -6.87
CA SER A 661 11.70 -23.63 -6.43
C SER A 661 11.09 -22.39 -7.12
N THR A 662 11.91 -21.38 -7.43
CA THR A 662 11.43 -20.12 -8.00
C THR A 662 11.20 -20.21 -9.51
N TYR A 663 12.03 -21.00 -10.22
CA TYR A 663 11.99 -21.03 -11.69
C TYR A 663 11.64 -22.41 -12.24
N THR A 664 12.46 -23.45 -12.01
CA THR A 664 12.26 -24.71 -12.72
C THR A 664 11.01 -25.47 -12.30
N ASP A 665 10.55 -25.30 -11.04
CA ASP A 665 9.30 -25.91 -10.55
C ASP A 665 8.09 -24.99 -10.76
N ALA A 666 8.27 -23.67 -10.60
CA ALA A 666 7.16 -22.73 -10.60
C ALA A 666 6.72 -22.30 -12.01
N LEU A 667 7.67 -22.06 -12.95
CA LEU A 667 7.33 -21.54 -14.27
C LEU A 667 6.43 -22.47 -15.09
N PRO A 668 6.65 -23.80 -15.16
CA PRO A 668 5.76 -24.69 -15.90
C PRO A 668 4.31 -24.65 -15.44
N ALA A 669 4.07 -24.43 -14.13
CA ALA A 669 2.73 -24.32 -13.56
C ALA A 669 1.99 -23.01 -13.91
N LEU A 670 2.70 -22.01 -14.45
CA LEU A 670 2.16 -20.70 -14.82
C LEU A 670 1.86 -20.58 -16.32
N ILE A 671 2.08 -21.62 -17.10
CA ILE A 671 1.75 -21.66 -18.52
C ILE A 671 0.23 -21.56 -18.68
N SER A 672 -0.23 -20.54 -19.41
CA SER A 672 -1.65 -20.36 -19.73
C SER A 672 -2.14 -21.43 -20.71
N LEU A 673 -3.29 -22.03 -20.40
CA LEU A 673 -3.95 -22.98 -21.28
C LEU A 673 -4.53 -22.36 -22.56
N LYS A 674 -4.66 -21.03 -22.63
CA LYS A 674 -5.19 -20.34 -23.80
C LYS A 674 -4.21 -20.33 -24.98
N ASP A 675 -2.94 -20.09 -24.68
CA ASP A 675 -1.95 -19.86 -25.74
C ASP A 675 -0.61 -20.54 -25.50
N ASN A 676 -0.48 -21.30 -24.41
CA ASN A 676 0.75 -21.98 -23.97
C ASN A 676 1.93 -21.00 -23.76
N ARG A 677 1.67 -19.85 -23.13
CA ARG A 677 2.69 -18.85 -22.76
C ARG A 677 2.57 -18.48 -21.29
N ILE A 678 3.61 -17.89 -20.75
CA ILE A 678 3.61 -17.27 -19.42
C ILE A 678 3.37 -15.78 -19.60
N HIS A 679 2.42 -15.24 -18.84
CA HIS A 679 2.10 -13.81 -18.82
C HIS A 679 2.53 -13.20 -17.50
N THR A 680 3.67 -12.50 -17.50
CA THR A 680 4.10 -11.69 -16.35
C THR A 680 3.35 -10.39 -16.34
N THR A 681 3.33 -9.71 -15.19
CA THR A 681 2.85 -8.35 -15.03
C THR A 681 4.03 -7.39 -14.93
N PHE A 682 4.10 -6.36 -15.77
CA PHE A 682 5.08 -5.27 -15.69
C PHE A 682 4.49 -4.10 -14.91
N ASN A 683 5.10 -3.75 -13.79
CA ASN A 683 4.61 -2.67 -12.94
C ASN A 683 5.38 -1.37 -13.21
N GLN A 684 4.63 -0.29 -13.50
CA GLN A 684 5.19 1.05 -13.74
C GLN A 684 5.38 1.85 -12.45
N THR A 685 4.61 1.57 -11.41
CA THR A 685 4.42 2.42 -10.21
C THR A 685 5.08 1.88 -8.94
N VAL A 686 6.05 0.95 -9.06
CA VAL A 686 6.63 0.26 -7.89
C VAL A 686 8.02 0.79 -7.52
N THR A 687 8.87 1.10 -8.49
CA THR A 687 10.26 1.46 -8.21
C THR A 687 10.43 2.97 -8.01
N ALA A 688 11.25 3.37 -7.04
CA ALA A 688 11.51 4.78 -6.79
C ALA A 688 12.39 5.46 -7.87
N THR A 689 13.01 4.69 -8.76
CA THR A 689 13.93 5.19 -9.79
C THR A 689 13.28 5.41 -11.16
N GLY A 690 12.05 4.96 -11.37
CA GLY A 690 11.41 4.95 -12.68
C GLY A 690 11.56 3.64 -13.45
N ARG A 691 12.41 2.69 -12.99
CA ARG A 691 12.55 1.37 -13.62
C ARG A 691 11.25 0.57 -13.51
N LEU A 692 11.00 -0.27 -14.50
CA LEU A 692 9.93 -1.26 -14.43
C LEU A 692 10.28 -2.35 -13.42
N SER A 693 9.27 -2.97 -12.84
CA SER A 693 9.42 -4.23 -12.12
C SER A 693 8.50 -5.29 -12.71
N SER A 694 8.83 -6.56 -12.51
CA SER A 694 8.05 -7.69 -13.01
C SER A 694 7.52 -8.53 -11.85
N SER A 695 6.29 -9.01 -11.96
CA SER A 695 5.65 -9.84 -10.93
C SER A 695 4.73 -10.90 -11.57
N ASN A 696 4.48 -11.98 -10.87
CA ASN A 696 3.54 -13.05 -11.21
C ASN A 696 3.76 -13.71 -12.59
N PRO A 697 4.98 -14.22 -12.92
CA PRO A 697 6.21 -14.32 -12.12
C PRO A 697 7.18 -13.15 -12.32
N ASN A 698 8.13 -12.95 -11.39
CA ASN A 698 9.21 -11.99 -11.62
C ASN A 698 10.28 -12.59 -12.55
N LEU A 699 10.26 -12.20 -13.82
CA LEU A 699 11.22 -12.65 -14.85
C LEU A 699 12.52 -11.81 -14.86
N GLN A 700 12.52 -10.61 -14.27
CA GLN A 700 13.70 -9.74 -14.24
C GLN A 700 14.78 -10.20 -13.26
N ASN A 701 14.47 -11.13 -12.36
CA ASN A 701 15.42 -11.66 -11.37
C ASN A 701 16.09 -12.97 -11.78
N ILE A 702 15.93 -13.43 -13.01
CA ILE A 702 16.63 -14.61 -13.54
C ILE A 702 18.12 -14.27 -13.69
N PRO A 703 19.05 -15.00 -13.02
CA PRO A 703 20.45 -14.61 -13.03
C PRO A 703 21.08 -14.73 -14.44
N ALA A 704 21.76 -13.66 -14.88
CA ALA A 704 22.43 -13.65 -16.19
C ALA A 704 23.89 -14.16 -16.13
N ARG A 705 24.56 -14.06 -14.96
CA ARG A 705 26.01 -14.26 -14.85
C ARG A 705 26.41 -15.62 -14.28
N THR A 706 25.48 -16.51 -14.02
CA THR A 706 25.77 -17.82 -13.44
C THR A 706 25.42 -18.92 -14.44
N GLU A 707 26.19 -20.03 -14.43
CA GLU A 707 25.90 -21.19 -15.28
C GLU A 707 24.47 -21.73 -15.06
N ALA A 708 24.00 -21.76 -13.80
CA ALA A 708 22.66 -22.21 -13.48
C ALA A 708 21.58 -21.24 -14.01
N GLY A 709 21.83 -19.94 -13.96
CA GLY A 709 20.94 -18.94 -14.54
C GLY A 709 20.88 -19.01 -16.06
N ASN A 710 22.03 -19.18 -16.72
CA ASN A 710 22.09 -19.35 -18.17
C ASN A 710 21.34 -20.62 -18.64
N LYS A 711 21.37 -21.70 -17.85
CA LYS A 711 20.55 -22.88 -18.12
C LYS A 711 19.05 -22.59 -18.01
N ILE A 712 18.64 -21.75 -17.06
CA ILE A 712 17.23 -21.32 -16.94
C ILE A 712 16.84 -20.41 -18.12
N ARG A 713 17.70 -19.46 -18.53
CA ARG A 713 17.47 -18.61 -19.71
C ARG A 713 17.34 -19.41 -21.00
N ALA A 714 18.05 -20.53 -21.14
CA ALA A 714 17.94 -21.42 -22.29
C ALA A 714 16.57 -22.11 -22.44
N ALA A 715 15.73 -22.08 -21.40
CA ALA A 715 14.35 -22.54 -21.47
C ALA A 715 13.40 -21.54 -22.16
N PHE A 716 13.80 -20.30 -22.31
CA PHE A 716 12.97 -19.25 -22.95
C PHE A 716 13.22 -19.31 -24.47
N VAL A 717 12.18 -19.67 -25.21
CA VAL A 717 12.24 -20.03 -26.63
C VAL A 717 11.15 -19.27 -27.40
N PRO A 718 11.29 -19.06 -28.72
CA PRO A 718 10.17 -18.62 -29.52
C PRO A 718 9.09 -19.70 -29.58
N LYS A 719 7.81 -19.31 -29.66
CA LYS A 719 6.74 -20.31 -29.79
C LYS A 719 6.82 -21.10 -31.08
N ASP A 720 7.10 -20.43 -32.18
CA ASP A 720 7.37 -21.04 -33.49
C ASP A 720 8.90 -21.17 -33.68
N ARG A 721 9.45 -22.28 -33.21
CA ARG A 721 10.92 -22.54 -33.26
C ARG A 721 11.47 -22.70 -34.67
N GLU A 722 10.62 -23.03 -35.65
CA GLU A 722 11.03 -23.20 -37.03
C GLU A 722 11.23 -21.84 -37.70
N ASN A 723 10.31 -20.90 -37.49
CA ASN A 723 10.26 -19.65 -38.22
C ASN A 723 10.69 -18.43 -37.40
N SER A 724 10.91 -18.55 -36.08
CA SER A 724 11.24 -17.42 -35.21
C SER A 724 12.54 -17.63 -34.43
N LEU A 725 13.11 -16.55 -33.96
CA LEU A 725 14.27 -16.46 -33.07
C LEU A 725 13.97 -15.50 -31.90
N ILE A 726 14.74 -15.63 -30.83
CA ILE A 726 14.80 -14.63 -29.78
C ILE A 726 15.89 -13.63 -30.15
N LEU A 727 15.53 -12.36 -30.19
CA LEU A 727 16.46 -11.24 -30.33
C LEU A 727 16.56 -10.55 -28.96
N SER A 728 17.77 -10.36 -28.46
CA SER A 728 18.07 -9.64 -27.23
C SER A 728 18.91 -8.42 -27.55
N ALA A 729 18.50 -7.25 -27.10
CA ALA A 729 19.19 -5.98 -27.30
C ALA A 729 19.46 -5.33 -25.93
N ASP A 730 20.74 -5.18 -25.56
CA ASP A 730 21.17 -4.67 -24.25
C ASP A 730 21.99 -3.39 -24.42
N TYR A 731 21.73 -2.40 -23.59
CA TYR A 731 22.51 -1.17 -23.60
C TYR A 731 23.94 -1.40 -23.08
N SER A 732 24.92 -1.03 -23.90
CA SER A 732 26.33 -1.10 -23.50
C SER A 732 26.69 0.04 -22.54
N GLN A 733 26.88 -0.28 -21.25
CA GLN A 733 27.36 0.65 -20.20
C GLN A 733 26.53 1.92 -20.06
N ILE A 734 25.22 1.87 -20.19
CA ILE A 734 24.33 3.05 -20.21
C ILE A 734 24.55 3.99 -19.02
N GLU A 735 24.67 3.46 -17.79
CA GLU A 735 24.84 4.28 -16.59
C GLU A 735 26.16 5.08 -16.60
N LEU A 736 27.24 4.51 -17.13
CA LEU A 736 28.52 5.21 -17.27
C LEU A 736 28.48 6.27 -18.39
N ARG A 737 27.78 5.99 -19.47
CA ARG A 737 27.55 6.97 -20.55
C ARG A 737 26.72 8.15 -20.06
N LEU A 738 25.68 7.89 -19.28
CA LEU A 738 24.87 8.93 -18.67
C LEU A 738 25.63 9.70 -17.59
N LEU A 739 26.47 9.04 -16.80
CA LEU A 739 27.37 9.73 -15.87
C LEU A 739 28.29 10.69 -16.62
N ALA A 740 28.89 10.28 -17.75
CA ALA A 740 29.73 11.12 -18.56
C ALA A 740 28.97 12.38 -19.07
N HIS A 741 27.77 12.18 -19.59
CA HIS A 741 26.90 13.26 -20.09
C HIS A 741 26.48 14.23 -18.99
N ILE A 742 25.95 13.71 -17.85
CA ILE A 742 25.39 14.53 -16.77
C ILE A 742 26.49 15.26 -15.99
N SER A 743 27.62 14.59 -15.69
CA SER A 743 28.76 15.20 -15.00
C SER A 743 29.59 16.14 -15.91
N LYS A 744 29.40 16.05 -17.23
CA LYS A 744 30.21 16.75 -18.24
C LYS A 744 31.71 16.51 -18.08
N ASP A 745 32.07 15.29 -17.63
CA ASP A 745 33.48 14.93 -17.47
C ASP A 745 34.12 14.67 -18.82
N LYS A 746 35.13 15.49 -19.14
CA LYS A 746 35.80 15.52 -20.47
C LYS A 746 36.47 14.18 -20.78
N HIS A 747 37.16 13.58 -19.81
CA HIS A 747 37.89 12.33 -20.01
C HIS A 747 36.97 11.16 -20.32
N LEU A 748 35.81 11.08 -19.63
CA LEU A 748 34.81 10.06 -19.91
C LEU A 748 34.12 10.29 -21.26
N ILE A 749 33.77 11.55 -21.58
CA ILE A 749 33.15 11.92 -22.87
C ILE A 749 34.09 11.56 -24.03
N GLU A 750 35.38 11.94 -23.94
CA GLU A 750 36.39 11.58 -24.93
C GLU A 750 36.57 10.07 -25.07
N ALA A 751 36.60 9.33 -23.95
CA ALA A 751 36.73 7.89 -23.97
C ALA A 751 35.56 7.21 -24.72
N PHE A 752 34.34 7.59 -24.45
CA PHE A 752 33.16 7.04 -25.12
C PHE A 752 33.05 7.46 -26.59
N ASN A 753 33.42 8.69 -26.93
CA ASN A 753 33.38 9.18 -28.31
C ASN A 753 34.47 8.54 -29.20
N HIS A 754 35.54 8.01 -28.60
CA HIS A 754 36.61 7.32 -29.34
C HIS A 754 36.56 5.78 -29.12
N ASP A 755 35.48 5.25 -28.60
CA ASP A 755 35.27 3.82 -28.31
C ASP A 755 36.37 3.18 -27.44
N VAL A 756 36.92 3.96 -26.50
CA VAL A 756 37.93 3.45 -25.54
C VAL A 756 37.22 2.77 -24.38
N ASP A 757 37.69 1.55 -24.05
CA ASP A 757 37.14 0.83 -22.86
C ASP A 757 37.43 1.60 -21.58
N VAL A 758 36.40 2.22 -21.02
CA VAL A 758 36.46 3.06 -19.82
C VAL A 758 37.02 2.26 -18.61
N HIS A 759 36.72 0.97 -18.48
CA HIS A 759 37.27 0.19 -17.37
C HIS A 759 38.77 -0.03 -17.50
N THR A 760 39.28 -0.19 -18.73
CA THR A 760 40.71 -0.27 -19.02
C THR A 760 41.39 1.07 -18.82
N LEU A 761 40.75 2.16 -19.25
CA LEU A 761 41.26 3.52 -19.03
C LEU A 761 41.37 3.84 -17.53
N THR A 762 40.30 3.58 -16.77
CA THR A 762 40.29 3.73 -15.30
C THR A 762 41.39 2.88 -14.64
N ALA A 763 41.55 1.60 -15.06
CA ALA A 763 42.61 0.75 -14.57
C ALA A 763 43.98 1.33 -14.81
N SER A 764 44.26 1.81 -16.07
CA SER A 764 45.52 2.45 -16.42
C SER A 764 45.85 3.62 -15.48
N LYS A 765 44.86 4.45 -15.18
CA LYS A 765 45.03 5.65 -14.33
C LYS A 765 45.15 5.28 -12.83
N VAL A 766 44.29 4.43 -12.30
CA VAL A 766 44.28 4.07 -10.88
C VAL A 766 45.54 3.25 -10.49
N PHE A 767 46.01 2.35 -11.38
CA PHE A 767 47.18 1.53 -11.12
C PHE A 767 48.50 2.16 -11.69
N GLU A 768 48.40 3.31 -12.33
CA GLU A 768 49.53 4.06 -12.92
C GLU A 768 50.36 3.24 -13.89
N VAL A 769 49.68 2.48 -14.76
CA VAL A 769 50.29 1.64 -15.79
C VAL A 769 49.81 2.04 -17.18
N PRO A 770 50.64 1.94 -18.21
CA PRO A 770 50.15 2.13 -19.57
C PRO A 770 48.96 1.24 -19.92
N ILE A 771 48.05 1.69 -20.78
CA ILE A 771 46.84 0.95 -21.20
C ILE A 771 47.23 -0.46 -21.70
N SER A 772 48.30 -0.57 -22.46
CA SER A 772 48.81 -1.83 -23.00
C SER A 772 49.29 -2.86 -21.94
N LYS A 773 49.54 -2.41 -20.71
CA LYS A 773 49.95 -3.25 -19.56
C LYS A 773 48.81 -3.54 -18.57
N VAL A 774 47.64 -3.04 -18.83
CA VAL A 774 46.48 -3.33 -17.98
C VAL A 774 46.10 -4.81 -18.06
N THR A 775 46.18 -5.51 -16.94
CA THR A 775 45.79 -6.94 -16.86
C THR A 775 44.27 -7.08 -16.72
N LYS A 776 43.76 -8.28 -17.03
CA LYS A 776 42.33 -8.60 -16.82
C LYS A 776 41.87 -8.39 -15.38
N ALA A 777 42.74 -8.73 -14.42
CA ALA A 777 42.48 -8.52 -12.99
C ALA A 777 42.37 -7.03 -12.62
N MET A 778 43.25 -6.18 -13.13
CA MET A 778 43.19 -4.71 -12.96
C MET A 778 41.90 -4.15 -13.53
N ARG A 779 41.54 -4.56 -14.73
CA ARG A 779 40.29 -4.15 -15.40
C ARG A 779 39.03 -4.52 -14.58
N ILE A 780 38.99 -5.76 -14.02
CA ILE A 780 37.89 -6.21 -13.16
C ILE A 780 37.80 -5.34 -11.89
N ARG A 781 38.95 -5.04 -11.25
CA ARG A 781 39.00 -4.15 -10.09
C ARG A 781 38.52 -2.72 -10.44
N ALA A 782 38.98 -2.15 -11.54
CA ALA A 782 38.53 -0.86 -12.03
C ALA A 782 37.02 -0.83 -12.36
N LYS A 783 36.50 -1.92 -12.92
CA LYS A 783 35.05 -2.07 -13.12
C LYS A 783 34.28 -1.97 -11.79
N ALA A 784 34.76 -2.64 -10.75
CA ALA A 784 34.15 -2.56 -9.42
C ALA A 784 34.28 -1.15 -8.81
N VAL A 785 35.37 -0.45 -9.03
CA VAL A 785 35.55 0.97 -8.61
C VAL A 785 34.57 1.88 -9.33
N ASN A 786 34.48 1.80 -10.67
CA ASN A 786 33.57 2.60 -11.48
C ASN A 786 32.12 2.48 -11.00
N PHE A 787 31.62 1.26 -10.87
CA PHE A 787 30.25 1.03 -10.38
C PHE A 787 30.09 1.37 -8.89
N GLY A 788 31.08 1.03 -8.06
CA GLY A 788 31.03 1.34 -6.61
C GLY A 788 30.90 2.84 -6.36
N ILE A 789 31.63 3.68 -7.10
CA ILE A 789 31.57 5.13 -6.96
C ILE A 789 30.23 5.70 -7.46
N ILE A 790 29.74 5.23 -8.61
CA ILE A 790 28.41 5.64 -9.13
C ILE A 790 27.32 5.38 -8.08
N TYR A 791 27.36 4.21 -7.43
CA TYR A 791 26.39 3.83 -6.39
C TYR A 791 26.69 4.45 -5.01
N GLY A 792 27.64 5.38 -4.92
CA GLY A 792 28.00 6.04 -3.68
C GLY A 792 28.54 5.08 -2.61
N GLN A 793 29.25 4.03 -3.02
CA GLN A 793 29.81 3.04 -2.11
C GLN A 793 30.92 3.68 -1.27
N SER A 794 30.88 3.46 0.06
CA SER A 794 31.92 3.94 0.96
C SER A 794 33.24 3.15 0.79
N LYS A 795 34.34 3.70 1.28
CA LYS A 795 35.65 3.01 1.31
C LYS A 795 35.56 1.62 1.96
N TYR A 796 34.73 1.44 2.98
CA TYR A 796 34.51 0.15 3.64
C TYR A 796 33.82 -0.87 2.71
N GLY A 797 32.81 -0.41 1.97
CA GLY A 797 32.12 -1.25 0.99
C GLY A 797 33.03 -1.65 -0.16
N LEU A 798 33.81 -0.70 -0.69
CA LEU A 798 34.77 -0.95 -1.77
C LEU A 798 35.90 -1.88 -1.32
N ALA A 799 36.46 -1.68 -0.13
CA ALA A 799 37.49 -2.55 0.46
C ALA A 799 36.99 -4.00 0.57
N LYS A 800 35.78 -4.21 1.06
CA LYS A 800 35.13 -5.53 1.15
C LYS A 800 34.92 -6.16 -0.23
N ALA A 801 34.44 -5.37 -1.20
CA ALA A 801 34.16 -5.87 -2.57
C ALA A 801 35.42 -6.29 -3.32
N LEU A 802 36.56 -5.60 -3.08
CA LEU A 802 37.83 -5.86 -3.74
C LEU A 802 38.76 -6.78 -2.95
N GLY A 803 38.47 -7.10 -1.68
CA GLY A 803 39.34 -7.88 -0.79
C GLY A 803 40.65 -7.14 -0.46
N ILE A 804 40.58 -5.79 -0.29
CA ILE A 804 41.73 -4.91 -0.02
C ILE A 804 41.56 -4.18 1.32
N SER A 805 42.58 -3.50 1.78
CA SER A 805 42.50 -2.65 2.98
C SER A 805 41.67 -1.39 2.76
N ASN A 806 41.15 -0.83 3.86
CA ASN A 806 40.38 0.44 3.79
C ASN A 806 41.22 1.62 3.27
N SER A 807 42.53 1.62 3.54
CA SER A 807 43.47 2.63 3.05
C SER A 807 43.65 2.53 1.54
N GLU A 808 43.89 1.31 1.01
CA GLU A 808 43.99 1.08 -0.44
C GLU A 808 42.68 1.46 -1.17
N ALA A 809 41.50 1.16 -0.57
CA ALA A 809 40.23 1.56 -1.13
C ALA A 809 40.05 3.08 -1.15
N GLU A 810 40.52 3.78 -0.13
CA GLU A 810 40.54 5.26 -0.06
C GLU A 810 41.47 5.86 -1.12
N ASP A 811 42.66 5.29 -1.30
CA ASP A 811 43.60 5.69 -2.33
C ASP A 811 43.01 5.50 -3.74
N PHE A 812 42.29 4.39 -3.97
CA PHE A 812 41.61 4.14 -5.24
C PHE A 812 40.49 5.17 -5.51
N ILE A 813 39.70 5.52 -4.50
CA ILE A 813 38.65 6.55 -4.62
C ILE A 813 39.27 7.91 -4.91
N ASN A 814 40.34 8.30 -4.23
CA ASN A 814 41.04 9.58 -4.46
C ASN A 814 41.61 9.67 -5.88
N LYS A 815 42.34 8.66 -6.33
CA LYS A 815 42.88 8.61 -7.71
C LYS A 815 41.78 8.62 -8.78
N TYR A 816 40.64 8.01 -8.49
CA TYR A 816 39.49 8.06 -9.37
C TYR A 816 38.95 9.50 -9.51
N PHE A 817 38.80 10.23 -8.41
CA PHE A 817 38.34 11.61 -8.45
C PHE A 817 39.39 12.60 -8.98
N GLU A 818 40.66 12.27 -8.82
CA GLU A 818 41.73 13.03 -9.52
C GLU A 818 41.68 12.84 -11.04
N THR A 819 41.34 11.63 -11.49
CA THR A 819 41.19 11.31 -12.92
C THR A 819 39.90 11.91 -13.50
N TYR A 820 38.80 11.90 -12.73
CA TYR A 820 37.49 12.36 -13.15
C TYR A 820 36.92 13.43 -12.17
N PRO A 821 37.49 14.64 -12.14
CA PRO A 821 37.16 15.66 -11.16
C PRO A 821 35.71 16.16 -11.26
N ASN A 822 35.13 16.17 -12.45
CA ASN A 822 33.75 16.62 -12.65
C ASN A 822 32.72 15.63 -12.04
N ILE A 823 33.07 14.36 -11.87
CA ILE A 823 32.17 13.41 -11.19
C ILE A 823 32.02 13.80 -9.72
N LYS A 824 33.12 14.19 -9.05
CA LYS A 824 33.06 14.64 -7.65
C LYS A 824 32.19 15.89 -7.51
N LEU A 825 32.41 16.87 -8.39
CA LEU A 825 31.64 18.12 -8.44
C LEU A 825 30.14 17.84 -8.67
N TYR A 826 29.82 16.92 -9.60
CA TYR A 826 28.46 16.47 -9.85
C TYR A 826 27.80 15.88 -8.59
N MET A 827 28.51 14.96 -7.90
CA MET A 827 27.98 14.30 -6.71
C MET A 827 27.67 15.33 -5.59
N GLU A 828 28.60 16.27 -5.35
CA GLU A 828 28.42 17.32 -4.36
C GLU A 828 27.28 18.29 -4.73
N ALA A 829 27.25 18.74 -5.99
CA ALA A 829 26.23 19.65 -6.50
C ALA A 829 24.83 19.02 -6.46
N THR A 830 24.70 17.74 -6.81
CA THR A 830 23.42 17.04 -6.81
C THR A 830 22.83 16.89 -5.40
N VAL A 831 23.68 16.59 -4.41
CA VAL A 831 23.23 16.53 -3.00
C VAL A 831 22.83 17.93 -2.51
N GLN A 832 23.58 18.95 -2.88
CA GLN A 832 23.26 20.33 -2.52
C GLN A 832 21.93 20.78 -3.17
N GLN A 833 21.74 20.50 -4.46
CA GLN A 833 20.48 20.74 -5.17
C GLN A 833 19.29 20.06 -4.48
N ALA A 834 19.48 18.78 -4.07
CA ALA A 834 18.43 18.05 -3.34
C ALA A 834 18.07 18.70 -2.00
N LEU A 835 19.03 19.30 -1.30
CA LEU A 835 18.79 20.03 -0.05
C LEU A 835 18.07 21.36 -0.31
N GLU A 836 18.46 22.10 -1.36
CA GLU A 836 17.90 23.42 -1.68
C GLU A 836 16.49 23.32 -2.28
N HIS A 837 16.34 22.50 -3.33
CA HIS A 837 15.08 22.38 -4.07
C HIS A 837 14.15 21.28 -3.53
N GLY A 838 14.69 20.38 -2.71
CA GLY A 838 13.93 19.27 -2.12
C GLY A 838 13.87 18.02 -2.98
N PHE A 839 14.34 18.06 -4.23
CA PHE A 839 14.30 16.93 -5.16
C PHE A 839 15.54 16.91 -6.07
N VAL A 840 15.75 15.80 -6.75
CA VAL A 840 16.60 15.61 -7.91
C VAL A 840 15.76 15.14 -9.09
N GLU A 841 16.23 15.34 -10.31
CA GLU A 841 15.46 15.01 -11.52
C GLU A 841 16.33 14.32 -12.58
N THR A 842 15.68 13.57 -13.48
CA THR A 842 16.28 12.98 -14.66
C THR A 842 16.42 14.04 -15.76
N VAL A 843 17.13 13.71 -16.84
CA VAL A 843 17.23 14.56 -18.04
C VAL A 843 15.85 14.85 -18.66
N PHE A 844 14.87 13.98 -18.43
CA PHE A 844 13.51 14.11 -18.95
C PHE A 844 12.52 14.74 -17.96
N GLY A 845 12.99 15.21 -16.78
CA GLY A 845 12.13 15.91 -15.81
C GLY A 845 11.46 15.03 -14.76
N ARG A 846 11.72 13.71 -14.73
CA ARG A 846 11.21 12.84 -13.66
C ARG A 846 11.86 13.19 -12.34
N ARG A 847 11.06 13.49 -11.31
CA ARG A 847 11.53 13.98 -10.01
C ARG A 847 11.53 12.88 -8.94
N ARG A 848 12.51 13.01 -8.04
CA ARG A 848 12.56 12.27 -6.79
C ARG A 848 12.80 13.21 -5.63
N TYR A 849 11.83 13.28 -4.73
CA TYR A 849 11.89 14.16 -3.56
C TYR A 849 12.65 13.46 -2.43
N LEU A 850 13.65 14.10 -1.82
CA LEU A 850 14.57 13.51 -0.84
C LEU A 850 14.91 14.42 0.36
N LYS A 851 14.31 15.60 0.47
CA LYS A 851 14.68 16.60 1.49
C LYS A 851 14.47 16.09 2.92
N ALA A 852 13.36 15.38 3.16
CA ALA A 852 13.05 14.86 4.50
C ALA A 852 14.07 13.83 4.96
N GLU A 853 14.50 12.95 4.07
CA GLU A 853 15.50 11.93 4.35
C GLU A 853 16.89 12.55 4.52
N LEU A 854 17.24 13.57 3.72
CA LEU A 854 18.50 14.30 3.83
C LEU A 854 18.59 15.12 5.13
N GLU A 855 17.50 15.67 5.63
CA GLU A 855 17.41 16.41 6.88
C GLU A 855 17.13 15.50 8.10
N SER A 856 16.99 14.18 7.91
CA SER A 856 16.70 13.23 8.99
C SER A 856 17.77 13.28 10.10
N PRO A 857 17.39 13.23 11.39
CA PRO A 857 18.33 13.11 12.49
C PRO A 857 19.13 11.80 12.46
N ASN A 858 18.61 10.76 11.77
CA ASN A 858 19.27 9.47 11.63
C ASN A 858 20.34 9.49 10.53
N GLY A 859 21.61 9.35 10.92
CA GLY A 859 22.74 9.34 9.99
C GLY A 859 22.65 8.28 8.88
N MET A 860 22.09 7.09 9.15
CA MET A 860 21.94 6.04 8.13
C MET A 860 20.93 6.44 7.06
N ILE A 861 19.83 7.11 7.46
CA ILE A 861 18.83 7.61 6.52
C ILE A 861 19.44 8.72 5.66
N ARG A 862 20.19 9.66 6.25
CA ARG A 862 20.86 10.72 5.50
C ARG A 862 21.84 10.18 4.47
N GLU A 863 22.69 9.23 4.86
CA GLU A 863 23.67 8.63 3.93
C GLU A 863 22.99 7.80 2.82
N PHE A 864 21.87 7.15 3.13
CA PHE A 864 21.05 6.50 2.11
C PHE A 864 20.44 7.52 1.14
N ALA A 865 19.92 8.63 1.65
CA ALA A 865 19.32 9.69 0.84
C ALA A 865 20.35 10.40 -0.07
N LYS A 866 21.59 10.63 0.41
CA LYS A 866 22.68 11.16 -0.42
C LYS A 866 22.98 10.23 -1.61
N ARG A 867 23.10 8.93 -1.36
CA ARG A 867 23.31 7.95 -2.44
C ARG A 867 22.13 7.92 -3.41
N ALA A 868 20.91 7.97 -2.89
CA ALA A 868 19.71 8.03 -3.71
C ALA A 868 19.65 9.30 -4.58
N ALA A 869 20.10 10.45 -4.06
CA ALA A 869 20.17 11.69 -4.80
C ALA A 869 21.17 11.61 -5.96
N ILE A 870 22.36 11.06 -5.71
CA ILE A 870 23.41 10.92 -6.74
C ILE A 870 22.99 9.95 -7.84
N ASN A 871 22.32 8.85 -7.48
CA ASN A 871 21.95 7.78 -8.41
C ASN A 871 20.73 8.11 -9.27
N GLN A 872 19.77 8.87 -8.72
CA GLN A 872 18.50 9.12 -9.41
C GLN A 872 18.65 9.76 -10.80
N PRO A 873 19.44 10.82 -11.01
CA PRO A 873 19.59 11.39 -12.34
C PRO A 873 20.14 10.40 -13.37
N ILE A 874 21.00 9.47 -12.95
CA ILE A 874 21.63 8.47 -13.83
C ILE A 874 20.67 7.30 -14.09
N GLN A 875 20.23 6.61 -13.03
CA GLN A 875 19.38 5.42 -13.15
C GLN A 875 17.99 5.76 -13.68
N GLY A 876 17.42 6.90 -13.24
CA GLY A 876 16.13 7.35 -13.72
C GLY A 876 16.18 7.74 -15.20
N THR A 877 17.24 8.43 -15.65
CA THR A 877 17.40 8.74 -17.08
C THR A 877 17.58 7.46 -17.91
N ALA A 878 18.33 6.46 -17.43
CA ALA A 878 18.44 5.17 -18.11
C ALA A 878 17.06 4.48 -18.24
N ALA A 879 16.25 4.53 -17.19
CA ALA A 879 14.89 3.99 -17.22
C ALA A 879 13.99 4.75 -18.21
N ASP A 880 14.04 6.08 -18.23
CA ASP A 880 13.27 6.90 -19.17
C ASP A 880 13.68 6.61 -20.63
N LEU A 881 14.98 6.51 -20.91
CA LEU A 881 15.49 6.14 -22.26
C LEU A 881 15.00 4.78 -22.71
N MET A 882 15.03 3.77 -21.85
CA MET A 882 14.49 2.44 -22.15
C MET A 882 12.99 2.51 -22.45
N LYS A 883 12.21 3.24 -21.68
CA LYS A 883 10.76 3.42 -21.88
C LYS A 883 10.45 4.12 -23.22
N ILE A 884 11.18 5.18 -23.51
CA ILE A 884 11.06 5.91 -24.80
C ILE A 884 11.41 4.98 -25.96
N ALA A 885 12.48 4.18 -25.83
CA ALA A 885 12.89 3.22 -26.85
C ALA A 885 11.82 2.15 -27.08
N MET A 886 11.19 1.63 -26.01
CA MET A 886 10.09 0.66 -26.12
C MET A 886 8.88 1.23 -26.86
N VAL A 887 8.49 2.46 -26.55
CA VAL A 887 7.36 3.14 -27.21
C VAL A 887 7.65 3.39 -28.70
N ASP A 888 8.86 3.89 -29.00
CA ASP A 888 9.29 4.16 -30.39
C ASP A 888 9.40 2.87 -31.21
N PHE A 889 9.96 1.81 -30.61
CA PHE A 889 10.08 0.51 -31.28
C PHE A 889 8.73 -0.13 -31.58
N GLU A 890 7.80 -0.14 -30.63
CA GLU A 890 6.45 -0.69 -30.84
C GLU A 890 5.70 0.07 -31.92
N LYS A 891 5.79 1.39 -31.92
CA LYS A 891 5.22 2.23 -32.98
C LYS A 891 5.78 1.87 -34.37
N LYS A 892 7.09 1.65 -34.50
CA LYS A 892 7.73 1.25 -35.75
C LYS A 892 7.30 -0.15 -36.21
N LEU A 893 7.11 -1.09 -35.29
CA LEU A 893 6.56 -2.42 -35.60
C LEU A 893 5.15 -2.31 -36.19
N GLU A 894 4.30 -1.47 -35.58
CA GLU A 894 2.94 -1.21 -36.08
C GLU A 894 2.92 -0.54 -37.45
N GLU A 895 3.68 0.51 -37.64
CA GLU A 895 3.74 1.26 -38.91
C GLU A 895 4.23 0.39 -40.09
N ARG A 896 5.09 -0.59 -39.79
CA ARG A 896 5.63 -1.53 -40.79
C ARG A 896 4.80 -2.81 -40.92
N ASN A 897 3.73 -3.00 -40.11
CA ASN A 897 2.92 -4.21 -40.05
C ASN A 897 3.75 -5.47 -39.80
N LEU A 898 4.82 -5.41 -38.99
CA LEU A 898 5.67 -6.54 -38.63
C LEU A 898 4.97 -7.42 -37.61
N LYS A 899 5.24 -8.73 -37.68
CA LYS A 899 4.65 -9.75 -36.78
C LYS A 899 5.55 -10.08 -35.59
N SER A 900 6.77 -9.60 -35.59
CA SER A 900 7.69 -9.66 -34.46
C SER A 900 7.12 -8.95 -33.25
N LYS A 901 7.44 -9.42 -32.03
CA LYS A 901 6.76 -9.00 -30.79
C LYS A 901 7.76 -8.74 -29.68
N MET A 902 7.67 -7.59 -29.01
CA MET A 902 8.29 -7.44 -27.69
C MET A 902 7.64 -8.41 -26.70
N ILE A 903 8.45 -9.13 -25.94
CA ILE A 903 7.98 -10.14 -24.96
C ILE A 903 8.50 -9.90 -23.56
N MET A 904 9.67 -9.30 -23.38
CA MET A 904 10.24 -8.98 -22.07
C MET A 904 11.09 -7.72 -22.10
N GLN A 905 11.18 -7.08 -20.96
CA GLN A 905 12.16 -6.05 -20.63
C GLN A 905 12.84 -6.44 -19.31
N VAL A 906 14.18 -6.53 -19.30
CA VAL A 906 14.97 -6.98 -18.15
C VAL A 906 16.13 -6.02 -17.92
N HIS A 907 16.04 -5.15 -16.91
CA HIS A 907 17.01 -4.10 -16.59
C HIS A 907 17.27 -3.16 -17.77
N ASP A 908 18.38 -3.30 -18.46
CA ASP A 908 18.79 -2.48 -19.60
C ASP A 908 18.66 -3.28 -20.93
N GLU A 909 17.99 -4.44 -20.90
CA GLU A 909 17.81 -5.39 -22.00
C GLU A 909 16.35 -5.42 -22.48
N LEU A 910 16.14 -5.42 -23.81
CA LEU A 910 14.85 -5.63 -24.47
C LEU A 910 14.88 -6.96 -25.21
N VAL A 911 13.86 -7.81 -25.01
CA VAL A 911 13.76 -9.13 -25.62
C VAL A 911 12.57 -9.19 -26.57
N VAL A 912 12.84 -9.63 -27.80
CA VAL A 912 11.87 -9.68 -28.91
C VAL A 912 11.81 -11.10 -29.48
N GLU A 913 10.61 -11.63 -29.65
CA GLU A 913 10.36 -12.82 -30.48
C GLU A 913 10.21 -12.37 -31.95
N THR A 914 11.17 -12.72 -32.77
CA THR A 914 11.32 -12.18 -34.14
C THR A 914 11.19 -13.28 -35.19
N LEU A 915 10.37 -13.03 -36.22
CA LEU A 915 10.37 -13.93 -37.38
C LEU A 915 11.71 -13.87 -38.11
N LYS A 916 12.22 -15.03 -38.54
CA LYS A 916 13.46 -15.12 -39.33
C LYS A 916 13.44 -14.27 -40.60
N SER A 917 12.24 -14.13 -41.23
CA SER A 917 12.02 -13.27 -42.39
C SER A 917 12.04 -11.77 -42.10
N GLU A 918 11.89 -11.36 -40.84
CA GLU A 918 11.88 -9.98 -40.39
C GLU A 918 13.15 -9.56 -39.62
N LEU A 919 14.08 -10.55 -39.42
CA LEU A 919 15.21 -10.38 -38.50
C LEU A 919 16.06 -9.15 -38.79
N ASP A 920 16.47 -8.96 -40.06
CA ASP A 920 17.33 -7.80 -40.42
C ASP A 920 16.62 -6.47 -40.20
N GLU A 921 15.34 -6.39 -40.56
CA GLU A 921 14.54 -5.17 -40.37
C GLU A 921 14.32 -4.89 -38.90
N VAL A 922 13.91 -5.89 -38.11
CA VAL A 922 13.67 -5.76 -36.68
C VAL A 922 14.97 -5.39 -35.95
N THR A 923 16.10 -5.99 -36.30
CA THR A 923 17.40 -5.66 -35.73
C THR A 923 17.76 -4.18 -35.97
N ASN A 924 17.51 -3.68 -37.17
CA ASN A 924 17.74 -2.27 -37.49
C ASN A 924 16.77 -1.34 -36.72
N LEU A 925 15.51 -1.70 -36.62
CA LEU A 925 14.51 -0.90 -35.89
C LEU A 925 14.81 -0.83 -34.40
N VAL A 926 15.14 -1.98 -33.74
CA VAL A 926 15.52 -2.00 -32.32
C VAL A 926 16.75 -1.11 -32.11
N ARG A 927 17.80 -1.24 -32.93
CA ARG A 927 18.98 -0.40 -32.84
C ARG A 927 18.65 1.08 -32.96
N GLN A 928 17.87 1.47 -33.98
CA GLN A 928 17.46 2.85 -34.17
C GLN A 928 16.65 3.41 -32.99
N SER A 929 15.79 2.59 -32.37
CA SER A 929 14.95 3.03 -31.26
C SER A 929 15.75 3.14 -29.95
N MET A 930 16.68 2.22 -29.70
CA MET A 930 17.49 2.24 -28.47
C MET A 930 18.68 3.21 -28.57
N GLU A 931 19.33 3.34 -29.72
CA GLU A 931 20.45 4.29 -29.92
C GLU A 931 19.99 5.73 -30.15
N LEU A 932 18.72 6.04 -30.01
CA LEU A 932 18.01 7.31 -30.17
C LEU A 932 18.91 8.52 -30.46
N ASN A 933 18.59 9.30 -31.48
CA ASN A 933 19.23 10.62 -31.77
C ASN A 933 18.87 11.67 -30.70
N GLN A 934 19.10 11.32 -29.43
CA GLN A 934 18.95 12.24 -28.30
C GLN A 934 20.20 13.11 -28.21
N PRO A 935 20.10 14.38 -27.80
CA PRO A 935 21.23 15.31 -27.72
C PRO A 935 22.14 14.99 -26.51
N LEU A 936 22.63 13.78 -26.45
CA LEU A 936 23.62 13.38 -25.45
C LEU A 936 25.03 13.71 -25.93
N SER A 937 25.93 14.03 -25.01
CA SER A 937 27.34 14.30 -25.29
C SER A 937 28.16 13.04 -25.61
N VAL A 938 27.54 11.85 -25.47
CA VAL A 938 28.13 10.54 -25.78
C VAL A 938 27.12 9.68 -26.53
N PRO A 939 27.56 8.80 -27.45
CA PRO A 939 26.67 7.91 -28.17
C PRO A 939 26.10 6.84 -27.24
N LEU A 940 24.82 6.48 -27.44
CA LEU A 940 24.29 5.22 -26.91
C LEU A 940 24.69 4.09 -27.85
N VAL A 941 25.03 2.93 -27.30
CA VAL A 941 25.43 1.75 -28.06
C VAL A 941 24.65 0.55 -27.54
N VAL A 942 24.15 -0.28 -28.45
CA VAL A 942 23.33 -1.44 -28.13
C VAL A 942 24.00 -2.71 -28.67
N ASP A 943 24.23 -3.67 -27.78
CA ASP A 943 24.68 -5.01 -28.12
C ASP A 943 23.48 -5.87 -28.46
N ILE A 944 23.40 -6.42 -29.68
CA ILE A 944 22.28 -7.21 -30.16
C ILE A 944 22.75 -8.65 -30.41
N ASN A 945 22.07 -9.59 -29.78
CA ASN A 945 22.29 -11.03 -29.93
C ASN A 945 21.00 -11.71 -30.44
N THR A 946 21.14 -12.73 -31.24
CA THR A 946 20.01 -13.51 -31.75
C THR A 946 20.29 -14.99 -31.59
N GLY A 947 19.27 -15.74 -31.23
CA GLY A 947 19.43 -17.19 -31.03
C GLY A 947 18.08 -17.94 -30.95
N GLU A 948 18.17 -19.25 -30.88
CA GLU A 948 16.97 -20.11 -30.67
C GLU A 948 16.44 -20.03 -29.24
N THR A 949 17.22 -19.46 -28.33
CA THR A 949 16.86 -19.29 -26.90
C THR A 949 17.35 -17.95 -26.39
N TRP A 950 16.78 -17.49 -25.25
CA TRP A 950 17.26 -16.32 -24.53
C TRP A 950 18.51 -16.63 -23.70
N LYS A 951 19.57 -17.07 -24.34
CA LYS A 951 20.86 -17.36 -23.72
C LYS A 951 21.91 -16.45 -24.36
N GLU A 952 22.73 -15.82 -23.53
CA GLU A 952 23.92 -15.11 -23.99
C GLU A 952 25.00 -16.05 -24.53
#